data_b029dd99acf443beecd2315c3e003eeb
#
_entry.id   b029dd99acf443beecd2315c3e003eeb
#
_cell.length_a   1.000
_cell.length_b   1.000
_cell.length_c   1.000
_cell.angle_alpha   90.00
_cell.angle_beta   90.00
_cell.angle_gamma   90.00
#
_symmetry.space_group_name_H-M   'P 1'
#
loop_
_entity.id
_entity.type
_entity.pdbx_description
1 polymer ?
#
loop_
_entity_poly.entity_id
_entity_poly.type
_entity_poly.pdbx_seq_one_letter_code
_entity_poly.pdbx_strand_id
1 'polypeptide(L)'
;MREITPPLPAGDLIDSPRLMLRDGTVASVRASTPADRDAIRRFFHDLSPESLRNRFFTSSQPSASVIDRMSDSTDPAQALTLIVHRLLSDDLRPVAIASYMAVNSRVAEVAFAVGDVFQRRGVSTALLERLAVSASRQGFQRFQASTFADNHAMLEVFRDSGFEIRSKTDAGVVELQLSLTMSPEGVRSSEERDRIASAASLAPMLTPSAVAVIGVSRESAGLGRRVFDALRAGGFKGPIYPVNPLAADIDGVPCLPSARELPPGTDLAVIAVPAPLVLAAVDDCAAAGVKSLVVISAGFAEAGDTGRALQHTLVERVRNHGMRMVGPNCMGVLNATANVRMNASFSPVVPAPGRVSLLSQSGALGIAIIELARERQVGLSTFVSVGNKADVSGNDLLQYWERDPDTDVILLYLESFGNPRRFARLARRIARSKPIVAVKAGRTTAGVRAAGSHTAALAASDVAVNALFQQSGVIRADTIDEMFDIAACLESQPLPAGARVAIVTNAGGPGILAVDACVAAGLQMADFSPATTARLQAFLPPEANIGNPVDMIASAGPDEYRRTVEAVLTADEVDALIVIYTPVDRRTSAETHAAIAQGIGAGRRAGSVGKPVLSCVIAEPGARAPMLVDYPSAFDPDLVVHERVPSYGFPENAARALGRVTAYAAWRAQPPALYWTFDDLRVDEARDLCRAVVDARGGTWLTGEETRRVLNAFGLPLLPTVLARTADDAAALASMFG
;
A
#
# COMPACT_ATOMS: atom_id res chain seq x y z
N MET A 1 -16.47 28.60 8.62
CA MET A 1 -15.71 27.46 8.08
C MET A 1 -14.34 27.45 8.74
N ARG A 2 -14.03 26.46 9.52
CA ARG A 2 -12.67 26.26 10.07
C ARG A 2 -12.03 25.15 9.26
N GLU A 3 -10.81 25.36 8.79
CA GLU A 3 -9.98 24.30 8.27
C GLU A 3 -9.69 23.35 9.43
N ILE A 4 -10.17 22.12 9.35
CA ILE A 4 -9.96 21.14 10.41
C ILE A 4 -9.15 19.99 9.83
N THR A 5 -8.14 19.64 10.56
CA THR A 5 -7.40 18.39 10.42
C THR A 5 -8.39 17.23 10.42
N PRO A 6 -8.26 16.28 9.52
CA PRO A 6 -9.11 15.11 9.52
C PRO A 6 -9.06 14.44 10.90
N PRO A 7 -10.21 13.99 11.44
CA PRO A 7 -10.23 13.29 12.72
C PRO A 7 -9.26 12.12 12.68
N LEU A 8 -8.69 11.79 13.83
CA LEU A 8 -7.86 10.59 14.00
C LEU A 8 -8.46 9.44 13.19
N PRO A 9 -7.66 8.67 12.46
CA PRO A 9 -8.13 7.52 11.69
C PRO A 9 -8.67 6.44 12.64
N ALA A 10 -9.87 6.68 13.14
CA ALA A 10 -10.46 5.99 14.26
C ALA A 10 -10.68 4.49 14.05
N GLY A 11 -10.83 4.02 12.81
CA GLY A 11 -11.11 2.62 12.51
C GLY A 11 -9.89 1.70 12.60
N ASP A 12 -8.71 2.19 12.25
CA ASP A 12 -7.55 1.33 12.04
C ASP A 12 -6.76 1.02 13.32
N LEU A 13 -6.76 1.95 14.27
CA LEU A 13 -5.95 1.83 15.49
C LEU A 13 -6.57 0.94 16.54
N ILE A 14 -7.91 0.91 16.66
CA ILE A 14 -8.61 0.11 17.69
C ILE A 14 -8.87 -1.30 17.22
N ASP A 15 -9.27 -1.46 15.94
CA ASP A 15 -9.72 -2.76 15.42
C ASP A 15 -8.57 -3.68 15.02
N SER A 16 -7.32 -3.20 15.04
CA SER A 16 -6.15 -4.02 14.80
C SER A 16 -5.62 -4.61 16.13
N PRO A 17 -5.66 -5.94 16.32
CA PRO A 17 -5.06 -6.57 17.49
C PRO A 17 -3.53 -6.53 17.49
N ARG A 18 -2.91 -5.79 16.56
CA ARG A 18 -1.47 -5.66 16.36
C ARG A 18 -1.00 -4.27 16.77
N LEU A 19 -0.01 -4.19 17.64
CA LEU A 19 0.76 -2.99 17.95
C LEU A 19 2.13 -3.12 17.28
N MET A 20 2.47 -2.16 16.43
CA MET A 20 3.77 -2.09 15.77
C MET A 20 4.70 -1.18 16.57
N LEU A 21 5.89 -1.65 16.90
CA LEU A 21 6.88 -0.92 17.67
C LEU A 21 7.85 -0.18 16.75
N ARG A 22 8.53 0.83 17.27
CA ARG A 22 9.46 1.66 16.49
C ARG A 22 10.60 0.87 15.85
N ASP A 23 11.01 -0.24 16.47
CA ASP A 23 12.05 -1.15 15.98
C ASP A 23 11.53 -2.14 14.93
N GLY A 24 10.26 -2.04 14.52
CA GLY A 24 9.60 -2.92 13.55
C GLY A 24 9.06 -4.22 14.15
N THR A 25 9.34 -4.53 15.41
CA THR A 25 8.73 -5.69 16.06
C THR A 25 7.25 -5.45 16.34
N VAL A 26 6.49 -6.52 16.48
CA VAL A 26 5.05 -6.45 16.76
C VAL A 26 4.70 -7.06 18.09
N ALA A 27 3.58 -6.64 18.66
CA ALA A 27 2.99 -7.22 19.84
C ALA A 27 1.48 -7.33 19.67
N SER A 28 0.85 -8.27 20.34
CA SER A 28 -0.61 -8.36 20.42
C SER A 28 -1.14 -7.35 21.43
N VAL A 29 -2.23 -6.66 21.08
CA VAL A 29 -2.91 -5.73 21.98
C VAL A 29 -4.41 -5.98 21.95
N ARG A 30 -5.02 -5.99 23.14
CA ARG A 30 -6.48 -6.12 23.30
C ARG A 30 -6.98 -5.43 24.57
N ALA A 31 -8.28 -5.22 24.65
CA ALA A 31 -8.91 -4.82 25.89
C ALA A 31 -8.78 -5.91 26.97
N SER A 32 -8.66 -5.49 28.21
CA SER A 32 -8.66 -6.40 29.35
C SER A 32 -10.03 -7.04 29.57
N THR A 33 -10.01 -8.21 30.20
CA THR A 33 -11.17 -8.92 30.66
C THR A 33 -10.97 -9.35 32.14
N PRO A 34 -12.01 -9.70 32.89
CA PRO A 34 -11.85 -10.18 34.25
C PRO A 34 -10.91 -11.38 34.42
N ALA A 35 -10.73 -12.19 33.37
CA ALA A 35 -9.77 -13.30 33.34
C ALA A 35 -8.30 -12.84 33.41
N ASP A 36 -8.01 -11.58 33.07
CA ASP A 36 -6.66 -11.04 33.07
C ASP A 36 -6.16 -10.57 34.43
N ARG A 37 -6.99 -10.62 35.44
CA ARG A 37 -6.69 -10.11 36.79
C ARG A 37 -5.34 -10.59 37.33
N ASP A 38 -5.07 -11.87 37.25
CA ASP A 38 -3.81 -12.44 37.77
C ASP A 38 -2.60 -12.12 36.88
N ALA A 39 -2.81 -11.98 35.57
CA ALA A 39 -1.77 -11.54 34.63
C ALA A 39 -1.39 -10.07 34.87
N ILE A 40 -2.38 -9.19 35.12
CA ILE A 40 -2.18 -7.79 35.50
C ILE A 40 -1.42 -7.69 36.82
N ARG A 41 -1.78 -8.50 37.83
CA ARG A 41 -1.09 -8.53 39.13
C ARG A 41 0.37 -8.94 38.97
N ARG A 42 0.65 -10.01 38.22
CA ARG A 42 2.04 -10.46 37.94
C ARG A 42 2.83 -9.39 37.22
N PHE A 43 2.25 -8.73 36.22
CA PHE A 43 2.91 -7.66 35.48
C PHE A 43 3.41 -6.55 36.41
N PHE A 44 2.57 -6.05 37.34
CA PHE A 44 2.98 -5.01 38.30
C PHE A 44 3.99 -5.52 39.30
N HIS A 45 3.92 -6.80 39.69
CA HIS A 45 4.90 -7.41 40.57
C HIS A 45 6.29 -7.46 39.93
N ASP A 46 6.36 -7.66 38.63
CA ASP A 46 7.62 -7.80 37.88
C ASP A 46 8.25 -6.43 37.50
N LEU A 47 7.56 -5.31 37.72
CA LEU A 47 8.09 -3.96 37.48
C LEU A 47 9.12 -3.53 38.53
N SER A 48 10.11 -2.76 38.11
CA SER A 48 11.04 -2.10 39.01
C SER A 48 10.33 -1.13 39.97
N PRO A 49 10.92 -0.87 41.17
CA PRO A 49 10.39 0.12 42.11
C PRO A 49 10.25 1.52 41.48
N GLU A 50 11.12 1.88 40.54
CA GLU A 50 11.07 3.14 39.81
C GLU A 50 9.85 3.19 38.87
N SER A 51 9.60 2.13 38.11
CA SER A 51 8.43 2.03 37.21
C SER A 51 7.11 2.05 38.01
N LEU A 52 7.06 1.40 39.18
CA LEU A 52 5.90 1.48 40.10
C LEU A 52 5.71 2.90 40.63
N ARG A 53 6.80 3.57 41.10
CA ARG A 53 6.75 4.96 41.58
C ARG A 53 6.23 5.88 40.47
N ASN A 54 6.73 5.75 39.28
CA ASN A 54 6.31 6.56 38.14
C ASN A 54 4.85 6.36 37.75
N ARG A 55 4.26 5.18 38.01
CA ARG A 55 2.87 4.85 37.67
C ARG A 55 1.88 5.18 38.79
N PHE A 56 2.23 4.94 40.04
CA PHE A 56 1.32 5.02 41.19
C PHE A 56 1.70 6.09 42.23
N PHE A 57 2.74 6.87 41.96
CA PHE A 57 3.33 7.84 42.90
C PHE A 57 3.84 7.20 44.22
N THR A 58 3.95 5.87 44.22
CA THR A 58 4.49 5.07 45.32
C THR A 58 5.19 3.84 44.75
N SER A 59 6.17 3.31 45.47
CA SER A 59 6.86 2.06 45.10
C SER A 59 6.08 0.81 45.55
N SER A 60 4.90 0.99 46.18
CA SER A 60 4.07 -0.11 46.63
C SER A 60 3.27 -0.72 45.48
N GLN A 61 2.95 -2.01 45.62
CA GLN A 61 2.07 -2.71 44.67
C GLN A 61 0.66 -2.11 44.66
N PRO A 62 -0.03 -2.08 43.51
CA PRO A 62 -1.41 -1.60 43.43
C PRO A 62 -2.36 -2.48 44.26
N SER A 63 -3.36 -1.85 44.85
CA SER A 63 -4.39 -2.57 45.64
C SER A 63 -5.23 -3.50 44.78
N ALA A 64 -5.83 -4.50 45.37
CA ALA A 64 -6.74 -5.44 44.68
C ALA A 64 -7.86 -4.70 43.92
N SER A 65 -8.41 -3.63 44.49
CA SER A 65 -9.47 -2.82 43.87
C SER A 65 -9.02 -2.06 42.62
N VAL A 66 -7.74 -1.66 42.54
CA VAL A 66 -7.15 -1.04 41.34
C VAL A 66 -6.99 -2.10 40.24
N ILE A 67 -6.49 -3.28 40.58
CA ILE A 67 -6.34 -4.39 39.64
C ILE A 67 -7.70 -4.84 39.11
N ASP A 68 -8.73 -4.96 40.01
CA ASP A 68 -10.08 -5.33 39.59
C ASP A 68 -10.68 -4.34 38.59
N ARG A 69 -10.51 -3.04 38.81
CA ARG A 69 -10.94 -2.00 37.84
C ARG A 69 -10.18 -2.06 36.53
N MET A 70 -8.87 -2.35 36.55
CA MET A 70 -8.08 -2.51 35.35
C MET A 70 -8.40 -3.76 34.54
N SER A 71 -8.95 -4.80 35.17
CA SER A 71 -9.36 -6.03 34.52
C SER A 71 -10.77 -5.98 33.94
N ASP A 72 -11.54 -4.93 34.20
CA ASP A 72 -12.90 -4.78 33.70
C ASP A 72 -12.98 -3.63 32.66
N SER A 73 -13.06 -4.00 31.39
CA SER A 73 -13.25 -3.10 30.27
C SER A 73 -14.61 -3.31 29.57
N THR A 74 -15.62 -3.83 30.31
CA THR A 74 -16.94 -4.11 29.74
C THR A 74 -17.72 -2.85 29.40
N ASP A 75 -17.49 -1.75 30.12
CA ASP A 75 -18.08 -0.44 29.83
C ASP A 75 -17.01 0.61 29.51
N PRO A 76 -16.63 0.76 28.22
CA PRO A 76 -15.65 1.75 27.80
C PRO A 76 -16.04 3.21 28.07
N ALA A 77 -17.32 3.51 28.37
CA ALA A 77 -17.72 4.85 28.80
C ALA A 77 -17.29 5.15 30.24
N GLN A 78 -16.97 4.14 31.04
CA GLN A 78 -16.44 4.28 32.40
C GLN A 78 -14.94 4.04 32.47
N ALA A 79 -14.46 2.93 31.86
CA ALA A 79 -13.04 2.58 31.88
C ALA A 79 -12.68 1.68 30.70
N LEU A 80 -11.47 1.84 30.20
CA LEU A 80 -10.87 0.92 29.23
C LEU A 80 -9.40 0.69 29.61
N THR A 81 -9.02 -0.58 29.67
CA THR A 81 -7.62 -0.98 29.82
C THR A 81 -7.18 -1.79 28.60
N LEU A 82 -6.10 -1.37 27.95
CA LEU A 82 -5.44 -2.10 26.88
C LEU A 82 -4.24 -2.84 27.46
N ILE A 83 -4.13 -4.13 27.16
CA ILE A 83 -2.99 -4.99 27.54
C ILE A 83 -2.23 -5.36 26.29
N VAL A 84 -0.92 -5.13 26.31
CA VAL A 84 0.03 -5.56 25.26
C VAL A 84 0.68 -6.86 25.73
N HIS A 85 0.60 -7.90 24.89
CA HIS A 85 1.15 -9.21 25.17
C HIS A 85 2.32 -9.56 24.27
N ARG A 86 3.30 -10.27 24.83
CA ARG A 86 4.39 -10.93 24.11
C ARG A 86 4.61 -12.33 24.69
N LEU A 87 5.05 -13.26 23.87
CA LEU A 87 5.53 -14.55 24.32
C LEU A 87 6.99 -14.39 24.80
N LEU A 88 7.24 -14.69 26.06
CA LEU A 88 8.55 -14.62 26.70
C LEU A 88 8.84 -15.99 27.32
N SER A 89 9.84 -16.71 26.84
CA SER A 89 10.18 -18.06 27.34
C SER A 89 8.98 -18.99 27.41
N ASP A 90 8.17 -19.05 26.34
CA ASP A 90 6.97 -19.87 26.18
C ASP A 90 5.77 -19.48 27.09
N ASP A 91 5.84 -18.37 27.81
CA ASP A 91 4.73 -17.81 28.60
C ASP A 91 4.23 -16.50 27.97
N LEU A 92 2.92 -16.44 27.70
CA LEU A 92 2.28 -15.22 27.16
C LEU A 92 2.09 -14.22 28.30
N ARG A 93 2.92 -13.17 28.31
CA ARG A 93 2.93 -12.17 29.38
C ARG A 93 2.51 -10.80 28.92
N PRO A 94 1.80 -10.04 29.78
CA PRO A 94 1.65 -8.62 29.59
C PRO A 94 3.03 -7.94 29.62
N VAL A 95 3.30 -7.07 28.62
CA VAL A 95 4.55 -6.27 28.55
C VAL A 95 4.27 -4.79 28.67
N ALA A 96 3.03 -4.36 28.50
CA ALA A 96 2.56 -3.02 28.79
C ALA A 96 1.07 -3.00 29.08
N ILE A 97 0.65 -2.07 29.91
CA ILE A 97 -0.75 -1.81 30.28
C ILE A 97 -0.98 -0.31 30.17
N ALA A 98 -2.06 0.08 29.51
CA ALA A 98 -2.50 1.47 29.44
C ALA A 98 -4.01 1.54 29.70
N SER A 99 -4.45 2.49 30.49
CA SER A 99 -5.86 2.63 30.84
C SER A 99 -6.32 4.07 30.82
N TYR A 100 -7.59 4.28 30.50
CA TYR A 100 -8.29 5.48 30.90
C TYR A 100 -9.47 5.14 31.83
N MET A 101 -9.80 6.07 32.70
CA MET A 101 -10.96 6.02 33.62
C MET A 101 -11.72 7.33 33.54
N ALA A 102 -13.04 7.31 33.45
CA ALA A 102 -13.88 8.51 33.43
C ALA A 102 -13.74 9.30 34.72
N VAL A 103 -13.43 10.59 34.59
CA VAL A 103 -13.52 11.57 35.68
C VAL A 103 -14.92 12.21 35.67
N ASN A 104 -15.42 12.47 34.45
CA ASN A 104 -16.78 12.92 34.16
C ASN A 104 -17.12 12.56 32.70
N SER A 105 -18.29 12.97 32.22
CA SER A 105 -18.76 12.65 30.85
C SER A 105 -17.88 13.20 29.71
N ARG A 106 -16.94 14.13 29.97
CA ARG A 106 -16.08 14.76 28.96
C ARG A 106 -14.58 14.60 29.20
N VAL A 107 -14.19 14.15 30.39
CA VAL A 107 -12.78 14.05 30.80
C VAL A 107 -12.53 12.66 31.35
N ALA A 108 -11.48 12.01 30.86
CA ALA A 108 -10.97 10.76 31.42
C ALA A 108 -9.52 10.92 31.88
N GLU A 109 -9.16 10.23 32.96
CA GLU A 109 -7.76 10.14 33.43
C GLU A 109 -7.07 9.00 32.68
N VAL A 110 -5.89 9.27 32.11
CA VAL A 110 -5.09 8.29 31.36
C VAL A 110 -3.79 7.98 32.08
N ALA A 111 -3.38 6.70 32.04
CA ALA A 111 -2.13 6.28 32.65
C ALA A 111 -1.55 5.02 31.99
N PHE A 112 -0.21 4.87 32.08
CA PHE A 112 0.57 3.86 31.38
C PHE A 112 1.53 3.15 32.33
N ALA A 113 1.80 1.89 32.05
CA ALA A 113 2.90 1.14 32.63
C ALA A 113 3.50 0.26 31.53
N VAL A 114 4.81 0.34 31.34
CA VAL A 114 5.56 -0.44 30.35
C VAL A 114 6.66 -1.18 31.07
N GLY A 115 6.76 -2.50 30.83
CA GLY A 115 7.81 -3.35 31.39
C GLY A 115 9.19 -2.82 31.01
N ASP A 116 10.12 -2.85 31.96
CA ASP A 116 11.42 -2.15 31.85
C ASP A 116 12.19 -2.49 30.57
N VAL A 117 12.13 -3.75 30.11
CA VAL A 117 12.79 -4.24 28.88
C VAL A 117 12.14 -3.69 27.60
N PHE A 118 10.87 -3.23 27.67
CA PHE A 118 10.10 -2.73 26.52
C PHE A 118 9.98 -1.21 26.49
N GLN A 119 10.59 -0.51 27.43
CA GLN A 119 10.62 0.95 27.44
C GLN A 119 11.43 1.51 26.26
N ARG A 120 11.16 2.77 25.88
CA ARG A 120 11.80 3.50 24.77
C ARG A 120 11.59 2.91 23.36
N ARG A 121 10.63 1.99 23.20
CA ARG A 121 10.26 1.39 21.89
C ARG A 121 9.01 1.99 21.28
N GLY A 122 8.49 3.10 21.83
CA GLY A 122 7.28 3.78 21.32
C GLY A 122 5.95 3.16 21.77
N VAL A 123 5.97 2.20 22.70
CA VAL A 123 4.76 1.50 23.20
C VAL A 123 3.75 2.47 23.80
N SER A 124 4.20 3.38 24.70
CA SER A 124 3.32 4.34 25.39
C SER A 124 2.63 5.30 24.41
N THR A 125 3.35 5.82 23.42
CA THR A 125 2.80 6.73 22.41
C THR A 125 1.73 6.02 21.57
N ALA A 126 1.99 4.81 21.10
CA ALA A 126 1.04 4.03 20.32
C ALA A 126 -0.20 3.62 21.13
N LEU A 127 -0.07 3.36 22.44
CA LEU A 127 -1.19 3.10 23.33
C LEU A 127 -1.98 4.37 23.62
N LEU A 128 -1.32 5.51 23.81
CA LEU A 128 -2.00 6.81 24.00
C LEU A 128 -2.89 7.14 22.81
N GLU A 129 -2.38 6.99 21.58
CA GLU A 129 -3.14 7.22 20.37
C GLU A 129 -4.39 6.31 20.28
N ARG A 130 -4.25 5.02 20.63
CA ARG A 130 -5.37 4.06 20.66
C ARG A 130 -6.42 4.39 21.72
N LEU A 131 -5.96 4.71 22.93
CA LEU A 131 -6.86 5.12 24.00
C LEU A 131 -7.59 6.41 23.64
N ALA A 132 -6.90 7.40 23.03
CA ALA A 132 -7.51 8.65 22.60
C ALA A 132 -8.62 8.44 21.58
N VAL A 133 -8.40 7.55 20.60
CA VAL A 133 -9.42 7.19 19.61
C VAL A 133 -10.60 6.49 20.29
N SER A 134 -10.36 5.56 21.22
CA SER A 134 -11.43 4.89 21.94
C SER A 134 -12.24 5.87 22.80
N ALA A 135 -11.56 6.70 23.57
CA ALA A 135 -12.18 7.71 24.43
C ALA A 135 -13.02 8.73 23.62
N SER A 136 -12.50 9.20 22.48
CA SER A 136 -13.24 10.09 21.58
C SER A 136 -14.54 9.45 21.06
N ARG A 137 -14.54 8.14 20.77
CA ARG A 137 -15.75 7.39 20.37
C ARG A 137 -16.79 7.30 21.49
N GLN A 138 -16.35 7.36 22.77
CA GLN A 138 -17.23 7.39 23.93
C GLN A 138 -17.69 8.80 24.33
N GLY A 139 -17.27 9.84 23.58
CA GLY A 139 -17.67 11.23 23.80
C GLY A 139 -16.74 12.04 24.71
N PHE A 140 -15.63 11.46 25.18
CA PHE A 140 -14.63 12.23 25.91
C PHE A 140 -13.94 13.23 24.98
N GLN A 141 -13.63 14.41 25.53
CA GLN A 141 -13.00 15.51 24.80
C GLN A 141 -11.55 15.74 25.23
N ARG A 142 -11.19 15.31 26.44
CA ARG A 142 -9.88 15.53 27.03
C ARG A 142 -9.41 14.34 27.85
N PHE A 143 -8.09 14.10 27.81
CA PHE A 143 -7.41 13.32 28.83
C PHE A 143 -6.80 14.22 29.88
N GLN A 144 -6.81 13.73 31.13
CA GLN A 144 -6.01 14.24 32.23
C GLN A 144 -4.97 13.21 32.60
N ALA A 145 -3.73 13.65 32.86
CA ALA A 145 -2.64 12.79 33.31
C ALA A 145 -1.80 13.52 34.35
N SER A 146 -1.20 12.77 35.27
CA SER A 146 -0.24 13.29 36.24
C SER A 146 1.07 12.50 36.14
N THR A 147 2.21 13.16 36.21
CA THR A 147 3.54 12.54 36.20
C THR A 147 4.53 13.34 37.05
N PHE A 148 5.59 12.71 37.50
CA PHE A 148 6.68 13.44 38.16
C PHE A 148 7.42 14.33 37.16
N ALA A 149 7.91 15.47 37.64
CA ALA A 149 8.70 16.41 36.81
C ALA A 149 10.06 15.82 36.37
N ASP A 150 10.58 14.83 37.08
CA ASP A 150 11.80 14.08 36.77
C ASP A 150 11.54 12.89 35.80
N ASN A 151 10.30 12.55 35.51
CA ASN A 151 9.94 11.52 34.51
C ASN A 151 9.98 12.09 33.09
N HIS A 152 11.17 12.42 32.62
CA HIS A 152 11.38 13.02 31.31
C HIS A 152 10.85 12.13 30.16
N ALA A 153 10.95 10.79 30.28
CA ALA A 153 10.48 9.85 29.27
C ALA A 153 8.96 9.95 29.06
N MET A 154 8.17 10.08 30.13
CA MET A 154 6.71 10.24 30.01
C MET A 154 6.32 11.63 29.50
N LEU A 155 7.05 12.67 29.91
CA LEU A 155 6.83 14.03 29.38
C LEU A 155 7.11 14.11 27.89
N GLU A 156 8.12 13.38 27.37
CA GLU A 156 8.39 13.24 25.95
C GLU A 156 7.23 12.53 25.22
N VAL A 157 6.70 11.42 25.78
CA VAL A 157 5.54 10.70 25.19
C VAL A 157 4.36 11.65 25.00
N PHE A 158 4.04 12.47 26.00
CA PHE A 158 2.96 13.43 25.88
C PHE A 158 3.29 14.51 24.85
N ARG A 159 4.45 15.13 24.89
CA ARG A 159 4.89 16.19 23.97
C ARG A 159 4.88 15.71 22.51
N ASP A 160 5.39 14.51 22.27
CA ASP A 160 5.53 13.94 20.93
C ASP A 160 4.23 13.29 20.43
N SER A 161 3.20 13.22 21.27
CA SER A 161 1.91 12.65 20.90
C SER A 161 1.16 13.44 19.82
N GLY A 162 1.44 14.76 19.72
CA GLY A 162 0.79 15.66 18.78
C GLY A 162 -0.58 16.17 19.23
N PHE A 163 -1.01 15.86 20.44
CA PHE A 163 -2.18 16.45 21.06
C PHE A 163 -1.87 17.88 21.58
N GLU A 164 -2.87 18.75 21.60
CA GLU A 164 -2.74 20.03 22.28
C GLU A 164 -2.68 19.81 23.78
N ILE A 165 -1.60 20.28 24.43
CA ILE A 165 -1.31 20.02 25.84
C ILE A 165 -1.31 21.32 26.63
N ARG A 166 -2.00 21.32 27.79
CA ARG A 166 -1.85 22.29 28.85
C ARG A 166 -1.25 21.61 30.06
N SER A 167 -0.24 22.18 30.66
CA SER A 167 0.43 21.62 31.84
C SER A 167 0.54 22.64 32.97
N LYS A 168 0.47 22.14 34.20
CA LYS A 168 0.73 22.89 35.43
C LYS A 168 1.64 22.05 36.30
N THR A 169 2.69 22.66 36.85
CA THR A 169 3.59 21.96 37.79
C THR A 169 3.31 22.46 39.19
N ASP A 170 3.13 21.52 40.11
CA ASP A 170 2.93 21.79 41.53
C ASP A 170 3.64 20.70 42.35
N ALA A 171 4.43 21.12 43.37
CA ALA A 171 5.15 20.23 44.29
C ALA A 171 5.92 19.05 43.63
N GLY A 172 6.52 19.27 42.43
CA GLY A 172 7.29 18.24 41.72
C GLY A 172 6.43 17.29 40.88
N VAL A 173 5.12 17.51 40.83
CA VAL A 173 4.18 16.79 39.96
C VAL A 173 3.73 17.69 38.83
N VAL A 174 3.71 17.18 37.61
CA VAL A 174 3.19 17.83 36.42
C VAL A 174 1.82 17.26 36.12
N GLU A 175 0.81 18.11 36.24
CA GLU A 175 -0.55 17.82 35.79
C GLU A 175 -0.68 18.24 34.31
N LEU A 176 -1.18 17.35 33.47
CA LEU A 176 -1.37 17.55 32.05
C LEU A 176 -2.84 17.40 31.67
N GLN A 177 -3.28 18.25 30.76
CA GLN A 177 -4.56 18.11 30.06
C GLN A 177 -4.30 18.05 28.57
N LEU A 178 -4.71 16.96 27.92
CA LEU A 178 -4.56 16.73 26.49
C LEU A 178 -5.94 16.85 25.83
N SER A 179 -6.06 17.69 24.82
CA SER A 179 -7.23 17.67 23.94
C SER A 179 -7.21 16.42 23.09
N LEU A 180 -8.32 15.68 22.97
CA LEU A 180 -8.40 14.50 22.13
C LEU A 180 -8.51 14.83 20.62
N THR A 181 -8.43 16.12 20.28
CA THR A 181 -8.30 16.57 18.89
C THR A 181 -6.81 16.75 18.59
N MET A 182 -6.30 16.04 17.61
CA MET A 182 -4.91 16.22 17.16
C MET A 182 -4.76 17.48 16.30
N SER A 183 -3.61 18.13 16.44
CA SER A 183 -3.19 19.18 15.50
C SER A 183 -2.80 18.58 14.14
N PRO A 184 -2.78 19.37 13.05
CA PRO A 184 -2.25 18.91 11.75
C PRO A 184 -0.83 18.36 11.82
N GLU A 185 0.01 18.96 12.66
CA GLU A 185 1.36 18.51 12.96
C GLU A 185 1.36 17.16 13.67
N GLY A 186 0.46 16.96 14.62
CA GLY A 186 0.30 15.74 15.37
C GLY A 186 -0.10 14.56 14.48
N VAL A 187 -1.04 14.78 13.56
CA VAL A 187 -1.45 13.76 12.57
C VAL A 187 -0.27 13.39 11.68
N ARG A 188 0.49 14.37 11.16
CA ARG A 188 1.69 14.10 10.36
C ARG A 188 2.73 13.31 11.14
N SER A 189 2.98 13.66 12.39
CA SER A 189 3.93 12.95 13.26
C SER A 189 3.51 11.52 13.56
N SER A 190 2.20 11.28 13.79
CA SER A 190 1.65 9.94 13.98
C SER A 190 1.78 9.08 12.71
N GLU A 191 1.46 9.65 11.54
CA GLU A 191 1.63 8.96 10.25
C GLU A 191 3.10 8.66 9.94
N GLU A 192 4.03 9.56 10.31
CA GLU A 192 5.46 9.32 10.14
C GLU A 192 5.96 8.19 11.05
N ARG A 193 5.52 8.15 12.32
CA ARG A 193 5.86 7.04 13.23
C ARG A 193 5.35 5.70 12.69
N ASP A 194 4.10 5.64 12.23
CA ASP A 194 3.50 4.42 11.65
C ASP A 194 4.27 3.97 10.40
N ARG A 195 4.68 4.92 9.56
CA ARG A 195 5.48 4.68 8.36
C ARG A 195 6.87 4.12 8.69
N ILE A 196 7.57 4.72 9.66
CA ILE A 196 8.89 4.26 10.10
C ILE A 196 8.78 2.83 10.65
N ALA A 197 7.82 2.58 11.53
CA ALA A 197 7.61 1.27 12.13
C ALA A 197 7.24 0.21 11.08
N SER A 198 6.35 0.55 10.13
CA SER A 198 5.98 -0.34 9.03
C SER A 198 7.19 -0.69 8.15
N ALA A 199 7.99 0.30 7.75
CA ALA A 199 9.18 0.07 6.94
C ALA A 199 10.21 -0.80 7.69
N ALA A 200 10.48 -0.49 8.96
CA ALA A 200 11.39 -1.28 9.79
C ALA A 200 10.90 -2.73 9.96
N SER A 201 9.59 -2.95 10.04
CA SER A 201 9.01 -4.29 10.21
C SER A 201 9.15 -5.19 8.98
N LEU A 202 9.27 -4.61 7.79
CA LEU A 202 9.37 -5.36 6.52
C LEU A 202 10.82 -5.47 6.03
N ALA A 203 11.74 -4.66 6.52
CA ALA A 203 13.14 -4.71 6.12
C ALA A 203 13.78 -6.12 6.30
N PRO A 204 13.59 -6.84 7.44
CA PRO A 204 14.11 -8.19 7.59
C PRO A 204 13.56 -9.21 6.59
N MET A 205 12.41 -8.92 5.97
CA MET A 205 11.78 -9.77 4.96
C MET A 205 12.26 -9.46 3.54
N LEU A 206 12.41 -8.17 3.22
CA LEU A 206 12.69 -7.73 1.85
C LEU A 206 14.19 -7.49 1.60
N THR A 207 14.96 -7.21 2.65
CA THR A 207 16.42 -7.02 2.61
C THR A 207 17.12 -7.82 3.73
N PRO A 208 16.89 -9.16 3.82
CA PRO A 208 17.46 -9.97 4.89
C PRO A 208 18.98 -10.09 4.77
N SER A 209 19.67 -10.23 5.91
CA SER A 209 21.09 -10.52 5.96
C SER A 209 21.37 -12.00 5.66
N ALA A 210 20.48 -12.89 6.11
CA ALA A 210 20.53 -14.34 5.87
C ALA A 210 19.12 -14.92 5.75
N VAL A 211 18.97 -15.99 4.98
CA VAL A 211 17.70 -16.67 4.71
C VAL A 211 17.79 -18.15 5.07
N ALA A 212 16.80 -18.63 5.84
CA ALA A 212 16.60 -20.06 6.05
C ALA A 212 15.46 -20.58 5.16
N VAL A 213 15.55 -21.82 4.68
CA VAL A 213 14.48 -22.51 3.97
C VAL A 213 14.15 -23.79 4.72
N ILE A 214 12.92 -23.87 5.27
CA ILE A 214 12.46 -24.97 6.09
C ILE A 214 11.60 -25.91 5.26
N GLY A 215 11.97 -27.19 5.23
CA GLY A 215 11.32 -28.21 4.41
C GLY A 215 11.97 -28.37 3.04
N VAL A 216 13.29 -28.18 2.94
CA VAL A 216 14.05 -28.46 1.71
C VAL A 216 14.18 -29.97 1.54
N SER A 217 13.56 -30.54 0.50
CA SER A 217 13.68 -31.96 0.16
C SER A 217 14.90 -32.24 -0.71
N ARG A 218 15.37 -33.50 -0.69
CA ARG A 218 16.37 -33.99 -1.67
C ARG A 218 15.80 -34.07 -3.09
N GLU A 219 14.47 -34.24 -3.19
CA GLU A 219 13.78 -34.29 -4.47
C GLU A 219 13.57 -32.87 -5.04
N SER A 220 13.85 -32.72 -6.33
CA SER A 220 13.77 -31.42 -7.03
C SER A 220 12.33 -30.86 -7.17
N ALA A 221 11.31 -31.70 -7.00
CA ALA A 221 9.91 -31.33 -7.18
C ALA A 221 9.31 -30.54 -5.98
N GLY A 222 9.92 -30.63 -4.78
CA GLY A 222 9.41 -29.99 -3.56
C GLY A 222 9.47 -28.47 -3.61
N LEU A 223 8.45 -27.79 -3.07
CA LEU A 223 8.41 -26.32 -3.05
C LEU A 223 9.60 -25.71 -2.31
N GLY A 224 9.95 -26.24 -1.13
CA GLY A 224 11.13 -25.79 -0.37
C GLY A 224 12.44 -25.96 -1.16
N ARG A 225 12.55 -27.05 -1.94
CA ARG A 225 13.70 -27.26 -2.82
C ARG A 225 13.76 -26.20 -3.92
N ARG A 226 12.65 -25.89 -4.57
CA ARG A 226 12.59 -24.87 -5.61
C ARG A 226 12.99 -23.49 -5.07
N VAL A 227 12.55 -23.13 -3.88
CA VAL A 227 12.93 -21.85 -3.24
C VAL A 227 14.43 -21.82 -2.93
N PHE A 228 14.97 -22.92 -2.40
CA PHE A 228 16.39 -23.01 -2.11
C PHE A 228 17.24 -22.87 -3.38
N ASP A 229 16.86 -23.57 -4.46
CA ASP A 229 17.51 -23.47 -5.76
C ASP A 229 17.38 -22.07 -6.36
N ALA A 230 16.20 -21.43 -6.24
CA ALA A 230 15.94 -20.09 -6.73
C ALA A 230 16.78 -19.01 -6.01
N LEU A 231 16.96 -19.13 -4.71
CA LEU A 231 17.84 -18.24 -3.92
C LEU A 231 19.30 -18.35 -4.40
N ARG A 232 19.79 -19.58 -4.64
CA ARG A 232 21.15 -19.82 -5.15
C ARG A 232 21.32 -19.30 -6.58
N ALA A 233 20.40 -19.64 -7.46
CA ALA A 233 20.44 -19.23 -8.86
C ALA A 233 20.27 -17.71 -9.02
N GLY A 234 19.48 -17.07 -8.17
CA GLY A 234 19.29 -15.60 -8.14
C GLY A 234 20.53 -14.85 -7.68
N GLY A 235 21.49 -15.52 -7.05
CA GLY A 235 22.73 -14.93 -6.57
C GLY A 235 22.53 -14.10 -5.31
N PHE A 236 21.68 -14.55 -4.39
CA PHE A 236 21.53 -13.91 -3.08
C PHE A 236 22.88 -13.79 -2.39
N LYS A 237 23.17 -12.62 -1.86
CA LYS A 237 24.51 -12.30 -1.33
C LYS A 237 24.75 -12.77 0.09
N GLY A 238 23.68 -13.07 0.84
CA GLY A 238 23.77 -13.58 2.21
C GLY A 238 23.85 -15.09 2.30
N PRO A 239 24.11 -15.64 3.49
CA PRO A 239 24.01 -17.07 3.75
C PRO A 239 22.59 -17.63 3.51
N ILE A 240 22.53 -18.86 2.99
CA ILE A 240 21.29 -19.61 2.81
C ILE A 240 21.40 -20.90 3.62
N TYR A 241 20.48 -21.12 4.56
CA TYR A 241 20.47 -22.29 5.45
C TYR A 241 19.31 -23.23 5.10
N PRO A 242 19.58 -24.37 4.45
CA PRO A 242 18.56 -25.41 4.28
C PRO A 242 18.29 -26.11 5.61
N VAL A 243 17.00 -26.35 5.92
CA VAL A 243 16.57 -27.04 7.15
C VAL A 243 15.74 -28.25 6.78
N ASN A 244 16.21 -29.44 7.17
CA ASN A 244 15.52 -30.72 7.00
C ASN A 244 16.04 -31.73 8.03
N PRO A 245 15.19 -32.33 8.89
CA PRO A 245 15.62 -33.26 9.92
C PRO A 245 16.15 -34.60 9.34
N LEU A 246 15.89 -34.91 8.08
CA LEU A 246 16.24 -36.19 7.43
C LEU A 246 17.39 -36.07 6.45
N ALA A 247 17.98 -34.88 6.26
CA ALA A 247 19.07 -34.69 5.29
C ALA A 247 20.29 -34.10 5.99
N ALA A 248 21.48 -34.65 5.76
CA ALA A 248 22.74 -34.10 6.25
C ALA A 248 23.23 -32.94 5.36
N ASP A 249 22.95 -33.01 4.06
CA ASP A 249 23.26 -31.97 3.09
C ASP A 249 22.23 -31.95 1.94
N ILE A 250 22.20 -30.79 1.25
CA ILE A 250 21.46 -30.61 -0.01
C ILE A 250 22.47 -30.05 -1.04
N ASP A 251 22.82 -30.87 -2.04
CA ASP A 251 23.80 -30.52 -3.09
C ASP A 251 25.13 -30.00 -2.51
N GLY A 252 25.64 -30.64 -1.45
CA GLY A 252 26.88 -30.26 -0.78
C GLY A 252 26.78 -29.06 0.17
N VAL A 253 25.58 -28.49 0.36
CA VAL A 253 25.34 -27.49 1.37
C VAL A 253 24.88 -28.18 2.65
N PRO A 254 25.59 -28.01 3.79
CA PRO A 254 25.18 -28.58 5.07
C PRO A 254 23.74 -28.18 5.44
N CYS A 255 22.94 -29.19 5.84
CA CYS A 255 21.55 -29.01 6.20
C CYS A 255 21.39 -29.03 7.72
N LEU A 256 20.66 -28.07 8.28
CA LEU A 256 20.36 -28.07 9.69
C LEU A 256 19.17 -28.98 10.00
N PRO A 257 19.21 -29.77 11.09
CA PRO A 257 18.11 -30.68 11.45
C PRO A 257 16.87 -29.93 11.96
N SER A 258 17.04 -28.75 12.55
CA SER A 258 15.97 -27.91 13.10
C SER A 258 16.26 -26.43 12.89
N ALA A 259 15.19 -25.63 12.75
CA ALA A 259 15.30 -24.16 12.71
C ALA A 259 15.82 -23.57 14.04
N ARG A 260 15.79 -24.31 15.14
CA ARG A 260 16.42 -23.87 16.43
C ARG A 260 17.92 -23.74 16.35
N GLU A 261 18.55 -24.43 15.41
CA GLU A 261 20.01 -24.41 15.22
C GLU A 261 20.47 -23.34 14.23
N LEU A 262 19.56 -22.48 13.76
CA LEU A 262 19.91 -21.40 12.85
C LEU A 262 20.88 -20.42 13.50
N PRO A 263 21.92 -19.99 12.79
CA PRO A 263 22.87 -19.01 13.30
C PRO A 263 22.17 -17.67 13.65
N PRO A 264 22.63 -16.99 14.71
CA PRO A 264 22.17 -15.63 15.04
C PRO A 264 22.33 -14.68 13.85
N GLY A 265 21.34 -13.81 13.64
CA GLY A 265 21.32 -12.90 12.49
C GLY A 265 20.60 -13.48 11.25
N THR A 266 19.99 -14.66 11.35
CA THR A 266 19.06 -15.14 10.32
C THR A 266 17.77 -14.33 10.39
N ASP A 267 17.56 -13.43 9.43
CA ASP A 267 16.44 -12.49 9.45
C ASP A 267 15.15 -13.08 8.90
N LEU A 268 15.23 -13.91 7.86
CA LEU A 268 14.09 -14.45 7.13
C LEU A 268 14.09 -15.98 7.15
N ALA A 269 12.94 -16.59 7.43
CA ALA A 269 12.70 -18.00 7.20
C ALA A 269 11.54 -18.23 6.22
N VAL A 270 11.79 -19.02 5.18
CA VAL A 270 10.78 -19.49 4.23
C VAL A 270 10.31 -20.87 4.68
N ILE A 271 9.03 -21.00 5.00
CA ILE A 271 8.42 -22.23 5.52
C ILE A 271 7.65 -22.92 4.41
N ALA A 272 8.08 -24.14 4.04
CA ALA A 272 7.50 -24.98 2.99
C ALA A 272 7.25 -26.40 3.48
N VAL A 273 6.70 -26.54 4.68
CA VAL A 273 6.30 -27.83 5.29
C VAL A 273 4.78 -27.99 5.28
N PRO A 274 4.21 -29.21 5.45
CA PRO A 274 2.78 -29.41 5.59
C PRO A 274 2.15 -28.54 6.70
N ALA A 275 0.93 -28.05 6.50
CA ALA A 275 0.26 -27.11 7.40
C ALA A 275 0.30 -27.51 8.90
N PRO A 276 0.10 -28.79 9.30
CA PRO A 276 0.19 -29.18 10.70
C PRO A 276 1.55 -28.95 11.37
N LEU A 277 2.63 -28.87 10.58
CA LEU A 277 3.99 -28.67 11.08
C LEU A 277 4.41 -27.21 11.13
N VAL A 278 3.60 -26.29 10.56
CA VAL A 278 3.97 -24.88 10.44
C VAL A 278 4.08 -24.21 11.81
N LEU A 279 3.19 -24.50 12.75
CA LEU A 279 3.23 -23.90 14.09
C LEU A 279 4.52 -24.23 14.84
N ALA A 280 4.96 -25.49 14.79
CA ALA A 280 6.21 -25.90 15.42
C ALA A 280 7.43 -25.22 14.73
N ALA A 281 7.42 -25.14 13.40
CA ALA A 281 8.47 -24.43 12.67
C ALA A 281 8.54 -22.93 13.04
N VAL A 282 7.39 -22.28 13.29
CA VAL A 282 7.33 -20.89 13.76
C VAL A 282 7.98 -20.74 15.13
N ASP A 283 7.70 -21.65 16.08
CA ASP A 283 8.30 -21.63 17.41
C ASP A 283 9.82 -21.85 17.36
N ASP A 284 10.28 -22.78 16.51
CA ASP A 284 11.69 -23.03 16.32
C ASP A 284 12.42 -21.82 15.70
N CYS A 285 11.81 -21.15 14.71
CA CYS A 285 12.31 -19.90 14.13
C CYS A 285 12.41 -18.78 15.17
N ALA A 286 11.38 -18.63 16.01
CA ALA A 286 11.36 -17.64 17.06
C ALA A 286 12.47 -17.87 18.10
N ALA A 287 12.68 -19.14 18.50
CA ALA A 287 13.74 -19.51 19.43
C ALA A 287 15.16 -19.21 18.88
N ALA A 288 15.34 -19.25 17.56
CA ALA A 288 16.56 -18.86 16.86
C ALA A 288 16.69 -17.35 16.61
N GLY A 289 15.67 -16.55 16.95
CA GLY A 289 15.68 -15.10 16.78
C GLY A 289 15.36 -14.61 15.36
N VAL A 290 14.73 -15.43 14.53
CA VAL A 290 14.22 -15.04 13.21
C VAL A 290 13.18 -13.94 13.37
N LYS A 291 13.23 -12.92 12.48
CA LYS A 291 12.37 -11.74 12.56
C LYS A 291 11.18 -11.78 11.61
N SER A 292 11.30 -12.48 10.49
CA SER A 292 10.31 -12.50 9.42
C SER A 292 10.12 -13.89 8.84
N LEU A 293 8.87 -14.18 8.45
CA LEU A 293 8.48 -15.46 7.89
C LEU A 293 7.80 -15.28 6.52
N VAL A 294 8.09 -16.18 5.59
CA VAL A 294 7.32 -16.39 4.36
C VAL A 294 6.74 -17.80 4.43
N VAL A 295 5.44 -17.93 4.61
CA VAL A 295 4.76 -19.22 4.72
C VAL A 295 4.13 -19.58 3.38
N ILE A 296 4.81 -20.44 2.64
CA ILE A 296 4.35 -20.92 1.32
C ILE A 296 3.24 -21.97 1.48
N SER A 297 3.30 -22.74 2.56
CA SER A 297 2.36 -23.83 2.87
C SER A 297 0.90 -23.41 2.71
N ALA A 298 0.11 -24.27 2.05
CA ALA A 298 -1.34 -24.19 1.94
C ALA A 298 -2.01 -25.08 3.01
N GLY A 299 -3.35 -25.01 3.12
CA GLY A 299 -4.15 -25.76 4.10
C GLY A 299 -4.64 -24.89 5.25
N PHE A 300 -4.76 -23.58 5.02
CA PHE A 300 -5.21 -22.57 5.97
C PHE A 300 -6.63 -22.04 5.61
N ALA A 301 -6.89 -20.77 5.67
CA ALA A 301 -8.24 -20.21 5.50
C ALA A 301 -8.91 -20.62 4.17
N GLU A 302 -8.15 -20.87 3.12
CA GLU A 302 -8.64 -21.38 1.83
C GLU A 302 -9.17 -22.82 1.90
N ALA A 303 -8.78 -23.59 2.92
CA ALA A 303 -9.21 -24.98 3.11
C ALA A 303 -10.50 -25.11 4.00
N GLY A 304 -11.17 -24.02 4.31
CA GLY A 304 -12.42 -24.01 5.06
C GLY A 304 -12.25 -23.66 6.55
N ASP A 305 -13.25 -24.02 7.39
CA ASP A 305 -13.32 -23.55 8.78
C ASP A 305 -12.16 -24.02 9.67
N THR A 306 -11.77 -25.27 9.56
CA THR A 306 -10.60 -25.80 10.29
C THR A 306 -9.32 -25.08 9.90
N GLY A 307 -9.15 -24.82 8.60
CA GLY A 307 -8.01 -24.06 8.10
C GLY A 307 -8.05 -22.58 8.57
N ARG A 308 -9.23 -21.95 8.67
CA ARG A 308 -9.39 -20.62 9.24
C ARG A 308 -8.97 -20.57 10.72
N ALA A 309 -9.36 -21.55 11.50
CA ALA A 309 -8.95 -21.64 12.90
C ALA A 309 -7.43 -21.80 13.02
N LEU A 310 -6.83 -22.66 12.20
CA LEU A 310 -5.38 -22.84 12.18
C LEU A 310 -4.65 -21.55 11.78
N GLN A 311 -5.16 -20.82 10.78
CA GLN A 311 -4.59 -19.53 10.38
C GLN A 311 -4.66 -18.50 11.50
N HIS A 312 -5.77 -18.44 12.25
CA HIS A 312 -5.90 -17.54 13.38
C HIS A 312 -4.83 -17.83 14.44
N THR A 313 -4.68 -19.11 14.82
CA THR A 313 -3.63 -19.54 15.75
C THR A 313 -2.23 -19.20 15.24
N LEU A 314 -1.97 -19.40 13.95
CA LEU A 314 -0.69 -19.05 13.33
C LEU A 314 -0.39 -17.54 13.44
N VAL A 315 -1.35 -16.70 13.12
CA VAL A 315 -1.18 -15.24 13.19
C VAL A 315 -0.94 -14.77 14.62
N GLU A 316 -1.70 -15.29 15.59
CA GLU A 316 -1.49 -14.97 17.01
C GLU A 316 -0.10 -15.37 17.47
N ARG A 317 0.37 -16.59 17.10
CA ARG A 317 1.68 -17.10 17.49
C ARG A 317 2.81 -16.26 16.91
N VAL A 318 2.77 -15.95 15.61
CA VAL A 318 3.74 -15.08 14.93
C VAL A 318 3.82 -13.71 15.61
N ARG A 319 2.68 -13.09 15.91
CA ARG A 319 2.63 -11.77 16.56
C ARG A 319 3.11 -11.80 18.01
N ASN A 320 2.77 -12.85 18.75
CA ASN A 320 3.19 -13.03 20.13
C ASN A 320 4.71 -13.24 20.23
N HIS A 321 5.34 -13.86 19.24
CA HIS A 321 6.80 -13.90 19.09
C HIS A 321 7.40 -12.58 18.56
N GLY A 322 6.58 -11.64 18.10
CA GLY A 322 7.02 -10.34 17.56
C GLY A 322 7.56 -10.38 16.15
N MET A 323 7.29 -11.44 15.42
CA MET A 323 7.67 -11.62 14.04
C MET A 323 6.63 -11.05 13.08
N ARG A 324 7.02 -10.89 11.79
CA ARG A 324 6.12 -10.59 10.69
C ARG A 324 6.02 -11.76 9.73
N MET A 325 4.89 -11.87 9.04
CA MET A 325 4.64 -13.00 8.15
C MET A 325 3.96 -12.56 6.84
N VAL A 326 4.50 -13.02 5.71
CA VAL A 326 3.82 -13.06 4.41
C VAL A 326 3.20 -14.45 4.20
N GLY A 327 2.00 -14.50 3.67
CA GLY A 327 1.21 -15.71 3.50
C GLY A 327 0.18 -15.91 4.62
N PRO A 328 -0.19 -17.15 4.95
CA PRO A 328 0.18 -18.40 4.29
C PRO A 328 -0.37 -18.53 2.87
N ASN A 329 -0.13 -19.66 2.21
CA ASN A 329 -0.61 -19.94 0.86
C ASN A 329 -0.17 -18.87 -0.15
N CYS A 330 1.13 -18.55 -0.17
CA CYS A 330 1.71 -17.55 -1.04
C CYS A 330 2.79 -18.14 -1.95
N MET A 331 3.18 -17.38 -2.97
CA MET A 331 4.28 -17.76 -3.86
C MET A 331 5.66 -17.45 -3.26
N GLY A 332 5.72 -16.46 -2.38
CA GLY A 332 6.95 -15.98 -1.80
C GLY A 332 7.24 -14.50 -2.07
N VAL A 333 8.48 -14.10 -1.80
CA VAL A 333 8.97 -12.72 -1.99
C VAL A 333 10.23 -12.71 -2.85
N LEU A 334 10.43 -11.63 -3.60
CA LEU A 334 11.59 -11.42 -4.44
C LEU A 334 12.10 -9.99 -4.29
N ASN A 335 13.41 -9.81 -4.24
CA ASN A 335 14.09 -8.53 -4.33
C ASN A 335 15.19 -8.65 -5.39
N ALA A 336 14.99 -8.02 -6.55
CA ALA A 336 15.89 -8.09 -7.69
C ALA A 336 16.98 -7.02 -7.66
N THR A 337 16.96 -6.10 -6.67
CA THR A 337 17.95 -5.01 -6.58
C THR A 337 19.37 -5.56 -6.50
N ALA A 338 20.32 -4.83 -7.06
CA ALA A 338 21.73 -5.27 -7.17
C ALA A 338 22.38 -5.59 -5.83
N ASN A 339 21.89 -5.00 -4.73
CA ASN A 339 22.43 -5.16 -3.39
C ASN A 339 21.93 -6.43 -2.68
N VAL A 340 20.75 -6.95 -3.07
CA VAL A 340 20.10 -8.08 -2.39
C VAL A 340 20.05 -9.32 -3.27
N ARG A 341 19.48 -9.24 -4.48
CA ARG A 341 19.37 -10.34 -5.46
C ARG A 341 18.70 -11.60 -4.88
N MET A 342 17.66 -11.41 -4.10
CA MET A 342 16.96 -12.49 -3.40
C MET A 342 15.76 -12.98 -4.22
N ASN A 343 15.70 -14.30 -4.48
CA ASN A 343 14.49 -14.95 -4.96
C ASN A 343 14.02 -16.00 -3.93
N ALA A 344 13.35 -15.52 -2.88
CA ALA A 344 12.71 -16.34 -1.85
C ALA A 344 11.27 -16.72 -2.27
N SER A 345 11.11 -17.14 -3.53
CA SER A 345 9.87 -17.64 -4.12
C SER A 345 10.13 -18.93 -4.91
N PHE A 346 9.08 -19.63 -5.28
CA PHE A 346 9.22 -20.77 -6.17
C PHE A 346 9.09 -20.40 -7.67
N SER A 347 9.27 -19.12 -8.02
CA SER A 347 9.35 -18.69 -9.42
C SER A 347 10.63 -19.21 -10.08
N PRO A 348 10.51 -19.86 -11.25
CA PRO A 348 11.69 -20.26 -12.02
C PRO A 348 12.38 -19.07 -12.71
N VAL A 349 11.75 -17.91 -12.72
CA VAL A 349 12.21 -16.71 -13.44
C VAL A 349 12.53 -15.61 -12.45
N VAL A 350 13.66 -14.95 -12.66
CA VAL A 350 14.04 -13.70 -11.98
C VAL A 350 13.91 -12.57 -13.00
N PRO A 351 13.10 -11.54 -12.73
CA PRO A 351 13.01 -10.38 -13.61
C PRO A 351 14.32 -9.57 -13.57
N ALA A 352 14.54 -8.75 -14.60
CA ALA A 352 15.63 -7.79 -14.60
C ALA A 352 15.49 -6.83 -13.41
N PRO A 353 16.59 -6.37 -12.81
CA PRO A 353 16.57 -5.29 -11.84
C PRO A 353 15.98 -4.02 -12.44
N GLY A 354 15.14 -3.33 -11.68
CA GLY A 354 14.51 -2.08 -12.07
C GLY A 354 13.89 -1.37 -10.87
N ARG A 355 12.97 -0.46 -11.14
CA ARG A 355 12.42 0.45 -10.13
C ARG A 355 10.90 0.27 -9.93
N VAL A 356 10.36 -0.85 -10.38
CA VAL A 356 8.94 -1.20 -10.24
C VAL A 356 8.76 -2.22 -9.12
N SER A 357 7.94 -1.90 -8.14
CA SER A 357 7.55 -2.85 -7.08
C SER A 357 6.17 -3.40 -7.33
N LEU A 358 5.97 -4.69 -7.09
CA LEU A 358 4.75 -5.39 -7.43
C LEU A 358 4.21 -6.24 -6.28
N LEU A 359 2.91 -6.07 -5.99
CA LEU A 359 2.14 -6.94 -5.10
C LEU A 359 1.17 -7.80 -5.90
N SER A 360 1.14 -9.09 -5.61
CA SER A 360 0.10 -10.02 -6.08
C SER A 360 -0.63 -10.69 -4.92
N GLN A 361 -1.96 -10.69 -4.95
CA GLN A 361 -2.78 -11.48 -4.02
C GLN A 361 -2.99 -12.93 -4.54
N SER A 362 -2.63 -13.21 -5.79
CA SER A 362 -2.69 -14.55 -6.37
C SER A 362 -1.28 -15.12 -6.54
N GLY A 363 -1.03 -16.32 -6.00
CA GLY A 363 0.26 -16.99 -6.13
C GLY A 363 0.52 -17.49 -7.56
N ALA A 364 -0.43 -18.21 -8.14
CA ALA A 364 -0.28 -18.75 -9.49
C ALA A 364 -0.14 -17.68 -10.57
N LEU A 365 -0.95 -16.61 -10.47
CA LEU A 365 -0.88 -15.46 -11.37
C LEU A 365 0.44 -14.70 -11.20
N GLY A 366 1.04 -14.71 -10.00
CA GLY A 366 2.33 -14.09 -9.73
C GLY A 366 3.44 -14.60 -10.64
N ILE A 367 3.48 -15.91 -10.97
CA ILE A 367 4.46 -16.48 -11.92
C ILE A 367 4.26 -15.87 -13.31
N ALA A 368 3.03 -15.86 -13.80
CA ALA A 368 2.72 -15.28 -15.12
C ALA A 368 3.03 -13.78 -15.18
N ILE A 369 2.78 -13.06 -14.10
CA ILE A 369 3.09 -11.63 -14.00
C ILE A 369 4.62 -11.38 -14.05
N ILE A 370 5.42 -12.19 -13.35
CA ILE A 370 6.89 -12.06 -13.39
C ILE A 370 7.41 -12.37 -14.80
N GLU A 371 6.86 -13.40 -15.46
CA GLU A 371 7.23 -13.72 -16.83
C GLU A 371 6.87 -12.58 -17.80
N LEU A 372 5.69 -12.00 -17.66
CA LEU A 372 5.27 -10.86 -18.47
C LEU A 372 6.17 -9.64 -18.23
N ALA A 373 6.59 -9.38 -16.99
CA ALA A 373 7.56 -8.32 -16.67
C ALA A 373 8.87 -8.54 -17.45
N ARG A 374 9.36 -9.79 -17.49
CA ARG A 374 10.57 -10.18 -18.24
C ARG A 374 10.37 -9.96 -19.74
N GLU A 375 9.26 -10.42 -20.31
CA GLU A 375 8.93 -10.29 -21.74
C GLU A 375 8.81 -8.81 -22.16
N ARG A 376 8.23 -7.97 -21.30
CA ARG A 376 8.05 -6.53 -21.52
C ARG A 376 9.30 -5.71 -21.17
N GLN A 377 10.33 -6.36 -20.64
CA GLN A 377 11.55 -5.71 -20.15
C GLN A 377 11.28 -4.62 -19.12
N VAL A 378 10.21 -4.77 -18.31
CA VAL A 378 9.94 -3.93 -17.15
C VAL A 378 10.74 -4.49 -15.97
N GLY A 379 11.70 -3.72 -15.50
CA GLY A 379 12.57 -4.13 -14.40
C GLY A 379 11.82 -4.04 -13.06
N LEU A 380 11.96 -5.08 -12.21
CA LEU A 380 11.39 -5.07 -10.88
C LEU A 380 12.45 -4.77 -9.81
N SER A 381 12.07 -3.98 -8.79
CA SER A 381 12.83 -3.87 -7.55
C SER A 381 12.42 -4.99 -6.60
N THR A 382 11.12 -5.06 -6.26
CA THR A 382 10.59 -6.09 -5.37
C THR A 382 9.29 -6.68 -5.91
N PHE A 383 9.06 -7.96 -5.59
CA PHE A 383 7.78 -8.64 -5.80
C PHE A 383 7.36 -9.34 -4.51
N VAL A 384 6.09 -9.18 -4.13
CA VAL A 384 5.52 -9.83 -2.94
C VAL A 384 4.20 -10.51 -3.30
N SER A 385 4.14 -11.84 -3.14
CA SER A 385 2.88 -12.58 -3.16
C SER A 385 2.35 -12.72 -1.74
N VAL A 386 1.26 -12.05 -1.41
CA VAL A 386 0.75 -12.04 -0.03
C VAL A 386 -0.17 -13.23 0.34
N GLY A 387 -0.55 -14.06 -0.63
CA GLY A 387 -1.40 -15.23 -0.40
C GLY A 387 -2.69 -14.88 0.36
N ASN A 388 -2.97 -15.58 1.45
CA ASN A 388 -4.13 -15.31 2.32
C ASN A 388 -4.04 -13.96 3.05
N LYS A 389 -2.89 -13.26 3.00
CA LYS A 389 -2.68 -11.92 3.57
C LYS A 389 -3.05 -11.84 5.07
N ALA A 390 -2.65 -12.87 5.82
CA ALA A 390 -3.06 -13.04 7.20
C ALA A 390 -2.39 -12.05 8.18
N ASP A 391 -1.17 -11.57 7.88
CA ASP A 391 -0.47 -10.55 8.67
C ASP A 391 -0.02 -9.37 7.80
N VAL A 392 0.95 -9.57 6.90
CA VAL A 392 1.40 -8.52 5.97
C VAL A 392 0.37 -8.33 4.86
N SER A 393 -0.01 -7.08 4.65
CA SER A 393 -1.03 -6.67 3.67
C SER A 393 -0.47 -5.66 2.67
N GLY A 394 -1.26 -5.35 1.62
CA GLY A 394 -0.91 -4.30 0.66
C GLY A 394 -0.70 -2.93 1.32
N ASN A 395 -1.41 -2.63 2.40
CA ASN A 395 -1.23 -1.37 3.13
C ASN A 395 0.13 -1.27 3.83
N ASP A 396 0.68 -2.38 4.31
CA ASP A 396 2.02 -2.43 4.92
C ASP A 396 3.10 -2.26 3.84
N LEU A 397 2.93 -2.92 2.69
CA LEU A 397 3.85 -2.82 1.55
C LEU A 397 3.85 -1.42 0.92
N LEU A 398 2.69 -0.77 0.80
CA LEU A 398 2.60 0.61 0.32
C LEU A 398 3.43 1.57 1.19
N GLN A 399 3.39 1.42 2.51
CA GLN A 399 4.20 2.24 3.43
C GLN A 399 5.69 1.95 3.32
N TYR A 400 6.08 0.69 3.07
CA TYR A 400 7.47 0.33 2.82
C TYR A 400 7.97 0.96 1.51
N TRP A 401 7.26 0.75 0.41
CA TRP A 401 7.65 1.25 -0.92
C TRP A 401 7.62 2.78 -1.03
N GLU A 402 6.83 3.45 -0.22
CA GLU A 402 6.85 4.92 -0.14
C GLU A 402 8.26 5.46 0.17
N ARG A 403 8.99 4.78 1.07
CA ARG A 403 10.35 5.16 1.49
C ARG A 403 11.46 4.44 0.73
N ASP A 404 11.14 3.35 0.06
CA ASP A 404 12.13 2.56 -0.65
C ASP A 404 12.74 3.37 -1.80
N PRO A 405 14.07 3.65 -1.79
CA PRO A 405 14.73 4.41 -2.84
C PRO A 405 14.79 3.66 -4.17
N ASP A 406 14.63 2.34 -4.15
CA ASP A 406 14.67 1.50 -5.35
C ASP A 406 13.28 1.31 -5.99
N THR A 407 12.23 1.96 -5.46
CA THR A 407 10.87 1.91 -5.99
C THR A 407 10.43 3.27 -6.52
N ASP A 408 10.11 3.37 -7.82
CA ASP A 408 9.52 4.56 -8.44
C ASP A 408 8.05 4.34 -8.82
N VAL A 409 7.67 3.12 -9.21
CA VAL A 409 6.31 2.74 -9.63
C VAL A 409 5.83 1.56 -8.80
N ILE A 410 4.58 1.60 -8.36
CA ILE A 410 3.96 0.53 -7.57
C ILE A 410 2.84 -0.11 -8.37
N LEU A 411 2.91 -1.43 -8.55
CA LEU A 411 1.89 -2.23 -9.22
C LEU A 411 1.15 -3.11 -8.22
N LEU A 412 -0.18 -3.13 -8.31
CA LEU A 412 -1.03 -3.88 -7.40
C LEU A 412 -2.01 -4.78 -8.18
N TYR A 413 -1.90 -6.09 -7.99
CA TYR A 413 -2.97 -7.01 -8.34
C TYR A 413 -3.80 -7.32 -7.09
N LEU A 414 -5.05 -6.83 -7.07
CA LEU A 414 -5.91 -6.83 -5.89
C LEU A 414 -7.17 -7.66 -6.09
N GLU A 415 -7.44 -8.57 -5.17
CA GLU A 415 -8.72 -9.24 -5.00
C GLU A 415 -9.57 -8.52 -3.94
N SER A 416 -8.92 -7.99 -2.89
CA SER A 416 -9.56 -7.19 -1.85
C SER A 416 -8.59 -6.17 -1.25
N PHE A 417 -9.12 -5.06 -0.70
CA PHE A 417 -8.33 -4.00 -0.07
C PHE A 417 -7.88 -4.33 1.37
N GLY A 418 -8.56 -5.30 2.02
CA GLY A 418 -8.48 -5.44 3.48
C GLY A 418 -9.23 -4.27 4.15
N ASN A 419 -8.51 -3.24 4.56
CA ASN A 419 -9.12 -2.00 5.05
C ASN A 419 -9.11 -0.92 3.94
N PRO A 420 -10.25 -0.65 3.27
CA PRO A 420 -10.32 0.30 2.16
C PRO A 420 -10.10 1.76 2.58
N ARG A 421 -10.46 2.13 3.82
CA ARG A 421 -10.23 3.50 4.33
C ARG A 421 -8.74 3.76 4.52
N ARG A 422 -8.01 2.80 5.10
CA ARG A 422 -6.55 2.87 5.24
C ARG A 422 -5.89 2.89 3.87
N PHE A 423 -6.32 2.03 2.95
CA PHE A 423 -5.83 2.02 1.57
C PHE A 423 -6.00 3.39 0.89
N ALA A 424 -7.20 3.97 0.92
CA ALA A 424 -7.49 5.26 0.28
C ALA A 424 -6.60 6.39 0.82
N ARG A 425 -6.39 6.45 2.15
CA ARG A 425 -5.53 7.45 2.79
C ARG A 425 -4.07 7.28 2.38
N LEU A 426 -3.53 6.06 2.47
CA LEU A 426 -2.16 5.76 2.09
C LEU A 426 -1.93 6.02 0.60
N ALA A 427 -2.80 5.49 -0.26
CA ALA A 427 -2.69 5.65 -1.70
C ALA A 427 -2.73 7.13 -2.13
N ARG A 428 -3.64 7.94 -1.55
CA ARG A 428 -3.71 9.39 -1.85
C ARG A 428 -2.42 10.12 -1.50
N ARG A 429 -1.77 9.75 -0.40
CA ARG A 429 -0.50 10.34 0.02
C ARG A 429 0.63 9.88 -0.90
N ILE A 430 0.76 8.58 -1.12
CA ILE A 430 1.85 7.95 -1.88
C ILE A 430 1.78 8.33 -3.37
N ALA A 431 0.58 8.34 -3.96
CA ALA A 431 0.38 8.69 -5.35
C ALA A 431 0.79 10.14 -5.70
N ARG A 432 1.03 11.01 -4.72
CA ARG A 432 1.62 12.34 -4.94
C ARG A 432 3.11 12.29 -5.29
N SER A 433 3.80 11.25 -4.88
CA SER A 433 5.24 11.07 -5.13
C SER A 433 5.54 9.89 -6.06
N LYS A 434 4.86 8.76 -5.87
CA LYS A 434 5.08 7.53 -6.62
C LYS A 434 3.76 7.05 -7.22
N PRO A 435 3.64 6.89 -8.55
CA PRO A 435 2.42 6.38 -9.18
C PRO A 435 2.11 4.96 -8.70
N ILE A 436 0.81 4.72 -8.47
CA ILE A 436 0.27 3.41 -8.12
C ILE A 436 -0.65 2.97 -9.25
N VAL A 437 -0.35 1.84 -9.87
CA VAL A 437 -1.20 1.23 -10.90
C VAL A 437 -1.86 -0.02 -10.33
N ALA A 438 -3.15 -0.18 -10.47
CA ALA A 438 -3.87 -1.29 -9.87
C ALA A 438 -4.83 -1.99 -10.84
N VAL A 439 -4.77 -3.32 -10.86
CA VAL A 439 -5.79 -4.20 -11.42
C VAL A 439 -6.63 -4.78 -10.28
N LYS A 440 -7.95 -4.59 -10.33
CA LYS A 440 -8.88 -5.14 -9.33
C LYS A 440 -9.67 -6.29 -9.94
N ALA A 441 -9.47 -7.50 -9.40
CA ALA A 441 -10.25 -8.68 -9.77
C ALA A 441 -11.62 -8.69 -9.07
N GLY A 442 -12.58 -9.46 -9.58
CA GLY A 442 -13.93 -9.56 -9.02
C GLY A 442 -14.75 -8.28 -9.25
N ARG A 443 -14.78 -7.76 -10.48
CA ARG A 443 -15.48 -6.53 -10.88
C ARG A 443 -16.98 -6.72 -11.14
N THR A 444 -17.34 -7.90 -11.61
CA THR A 444 -18.72 -8.24 -11.98
C THR A 444 -19.36 -9.12 -10.91
N THR A 445 -20.69 -9.16 -10.87
CA THR A 445 -21.44 -10.07 -9.96
C THR A 445 -21.03 -11.53 -10.14
N ALA A 446 -20.71 -11.95 -11.38
CA ALA A 446 -20.19 -13.29 -11.65
C ALA A 446 -18.76 -13.48 -11.13
N GLY A 447 -17.88 -12.49 -11.34
CA GLY A 447 -16.52 -12.50 -10.83
C GLY A 447 -16.46 -12.49 -9.29
N VAL A 448 -17.36 -11.75 -8.66
CA VAL A 448 -17.55 -11.76 -7.20
C VAL A 448 -17.94 -13.16 -6.70
N ARG A 449 -18.90 -13.83 -7.33
CA ARG A 449 -19.28 -15.20 -6.97
C ARG A 449 -18.12 -16.19 -7.15
N ALA A 450 -17.34 -16.03 -8.22
CA ALA A 450 -16.15 -16.84 -8.45
C ALA A 450 -15.05 -16.58 -7.39
N ALA A 451 -14.89 -15.33 -6.97
CA ALA A 451 -13.95 -14.95 -5.89
C ALA A 451 -14.44 -15.39 -4.50
N GLY A 452 -15.73 -15.58 -4.30
CA GLY A 452 -16.35 -15.95 -3.00
C GLY A 452 -15.90 -17.29 -2.43
N SER A 453 -15.31 -18.16 -3.24
CA SER A 453 -14.62 -19.37 -2.75
C SER A 453 -13.26 -19.07 -2.11
N HIS A 454 -12.65 -17.89 -2.36
CA HIS A 454 -11.33 -17.51 -1.90
C HIS A 454 -11.31 -16.37 -0.87
N THR A 455 -12.33 -15.49 -0.90
CA THR A 455 -12.37 -14.35 0.04
C THR A 455 -13.82 -14.03 0.41
N ALA A 456 -14.17 -14.26 1.67
CA ALA A 456 -15.44 -13.81 2.27
C ALA A 456 -15.55 -12.27 2.44
N ALA A 457 -14.71 -11.51 1.74
CA ALA A 457 -14.69 -10.06 1.81
C ALA A 457 -15.83 -9.49 0.94
N LEU A 458 -16.65 -8.63 1.54
CA LEU A 458 -17.67 -7.81 0.91
C LEU A 458 -17.20 -7.28 -0.43
N ALA A 459 -17.85 -7.72 -1.51
CA ALA A 459 -17.62 -7.22 -2.85
C ALA A 459 -18.08 -5.76 -2.92
N ALA A 460 -17.16 -4.83 -2.84
CA ALA A 460 -17.44 -3.44 -3.16
C ALA A 460 -17.90 -3.36 -4.62
N SER A 461 -18.94 -2.58 -4.90
CA SER A 461 -19.37 -2.36 -6.27
C SER A 461 -18.21 -1.78 -7.10
N ASP A 462 -18.13 -2.15 -8.37
CA ASP A 462 -17.05 -1.64 -9.26
C ASP A 462 -17.06 -0.10 -9.34
N VAL A 463 -18.24 0.51 -9.22
CA VAL A 463 -18.40 1.97 -9.12
C VAL A 463 -17.69 2.54 -7.89
N ALA A 464 -17.86 1.91 -6.72
CA ALA A 464 -17.20 2.36 -5.49
C ALA A 464 -15.67 2.18 -5.56
N VAL A 465 -15.20 1.08 -6.16
CA VAL A 465 -13.75 0.86 -6.41
C VAL A 465 -13.20 1.93 -7.34
N ASN A 466 -13.91 2.25 -8.43
CA ASN A 466 -13.48 3.28 -9.36
C ASN A 466 -13.41 4.66 -8.70
N ALA A 467 -14.43 5.03 -7.92
CA ALA A 467 -14.45 6.28 -7.17
C ALA A 467 -13.28 6.36 -6.16
N LEU A 468 -13.00 5.28 -5.44
CA LEU A 468 -11.88 5.20 -4.50
C LEU A 468 -10.54 5.40 -5.22
N PHE A 469 -10.32 4.77 -6.38
CA PHE A 469 -9.11 4.93 -7.16
C PHE A 469 -8.95 6.36 -7.68
N GLN A 470 -9.99 6.93 -8.27
CA GLN A 470 -9.98 8.31 -8.76
C GLN A 470 -9.67 9.32 -7.64
N GLN A 471 -10.29 9.19 -6.48
CA GLN A 471 -10.06 10.08 -5.34
C GLN A 471 -8.65 9.94 -4.76
N SER A 472 -8.08 8.74 -4.81
CA SER A 472 -6.75 8.47 -4.23
C SER A 472 -5.60 8.57 -5.23
N GLY A 473 -5.86 8.90 -6.50
CA GLY A 473 -4.84 9.02 -7.53
C GLY A 473 -4.24 7.69 -7.98
N VAL A 474 -4.94 6.58 -7.71
CA VAL A 474 -4.55 5.26 -8.20
C VAL A 474 -4.96 5.12 -9.65
N ILE A 475 -4.00 4.79 -10.49
CA ILE A 475 -4.24 4.53 -11.92
C ILE A 475 -4.89 3.15 -12.04
N ARG A 476 -6.12 3.11 -12.52
CA ARG A 476 -6.82 1.87 -12.76
C ARG A 476 -6.40 1.29 -14.11
N ALA A 477 -5.94 0.04 -14.10
CA ALA A 477 -5.78 -0.78 -15.28
C ALA A 477 -6.90 -1.85 -15.33
N ASP A 478 -7.42 -2.13 -16.51
CA ASP A 478 -8.49 -3.10 -16.71
C ASP A 478 -7.98 -4.52 -16.92
N THR A 479 -6.73 -4.64 -17.41
CA THR A 479 -6.04 -5.91 -17.63
C THR A 479 -4.61 -5.85 -17.10
N ILE A 480 -3.99 -7.01 -16.93
CA ILE A 480 -2.57 -7.10 -16.54
C ILE A 480 -1.66 -6.55 -17.65
N ASP A 481 -2.01 -6.79 -18.91
CA ASP A 481 -1.29 -6.21 -20.05
C ASP A 481 -1.29 -4.68 -19.99
N GLU A 482 -2.47 -4.05 -19.79
CA GLU A 482 -2.58 -2.59 -19.63
C GLU A 482 -1.78 -2.07 -18.42
N MET A 483 -1.75 -2.83 -17.31
CA MET A 483 -0.95 -2.47 -16.14
C MET A 483 0.54 -2.37 -16.50
N PHE A 484 1.07 -3.30 -17.28
CA PHE A 484 2.45 -3.27 -17.72
C PHE A 484 2.71 -2.23 -18.83
N ASP A 485 1.75 -1.98 -19.71
CA ASP A 485 1.81 -0.91 -20.71
C ASP A 485 1.93 0.47 -20.01
N ILE A 486 1.16 0.70 -18.96
CA ILE A 486 1.22 1.92 -18.13
C ILE A 486 2.55 1.96 -17.35
N ALA A 487 2.98 0.84 -16.76
CA ALA A 487 4.22 0.77 -16.00
C ALA A 487 5.44 1.10 -16.86
N ALA A 488 5.51 0.58 -18.09
CA ALA A 488 6.58 0.87 -19.03
C ALA A 488 6.69 2.37 -19.36
N CYS A 489 5.55 3.05 -19.48
CA CYS A 489 5.52 4.50 -19.68
C CYS A 489 6.02 5.24 -18.43
N LEU A 490 5.52 4.89 -17.25
CA LEU A 490 5.85 5.57 -15.98
C LEU A 490 7.29 5.36 -15.51
N GLU A 491 7.87 4.18 -15.80
CA GLU A 491 9.25 3.85 -15.42
C GLU A 491 10.28 4.62 -16.26
N SER A 492 9.94 4.90 -17.52
CA SER A 492 10.93 5.33 -18.50
C SER A 492 10.70 6.72 -19.08
N GLN A 493 9.51 7.31 -18.89
CA GLN A 493 9.16 8.59 -19.48
C GLN A 493 8.69 9.61 -18.45
N PRO A 494 8.90 10.91 -18.69
CA PRO A 494 8.39 11.96 -17.83
C PRO A 494 6.84 12.01 -17.90
N LEU A 495 6.23 12.58 -16.87
CA LEU A 495 4.80 12.87 -16.90
C LEU A 495 4.51 14.02 -17.87
N PRO A 496 3.49 13.91 -18.73
CA PRO A 496 3.14 14.98 -19.66
C PRO A 496 2.63 16.22 -18.93
N ALA A 497 2.95 17.41 -19.45
CA ALA A 497 2.49 18.68 -18.90
C ALA A 497 1.02 18.97 -19.23
N GLY A 498 0.48 18.35 -20.28
CA GLY A 498 -0.88 18.52 -20.75
C GLY A 498 -1.36 17.30 -21.54
N ALA A 499 -2.50 17.43 -22.20
CA ALA A 499 -3.17 16.34 -22.93
C ALA A 499 -2.96 16.40 -24.46
N ARG A 500 -2.19 17.38 -24.97
CA ARG A 500 -2.01 17.57 -26.41
C ARG A 500 -0.99 16.59 -26.97
N VAL A 501 -1.46 15.62 -27.74
CA VAL A 501 -0.62 14.56 -28.31
C VAL A 501 -0.42 14.78 -29.82
N ALA A 502 0.79 14.53 -30.29
CA ALA A 502 1.09 14.41 -31.70
C ALA A 502 1.38 12.96 -32.07
N ILE A 503 1.07 12.60 -33.31
CA ILE A 503 1.30 11.27 -33.88
C ILE A 503 2.14 11.44 -35.14
N VAL A 504 3.22 10.66 -35.26
CA VAL A 504 4.06 10.55 -36.45
C VAL A 504 3.98 9.12 -36.96
N THR A 505 3.65 8.92 -38.22
CA THR A 505 3.49 7.59 -38.82
C THR A 505 3.94 7.57 -40.29
N ASN A 506 4.25 6.40 -40.83
CA ASN A 506 4.42 6.14 -42.27
C ASN A 506 3.23 5.36 -42.86
N ALA A 507 2.11 5.25 -42.12
CA ALA A 507 0.97 4.47 -42.58
C ALA A 507 -0.34 5.08 -42.05
N GLY A 508 -1.28 5.41 -42.93
CA GLY A 508 -2.54 6.06 -42.59
C GLY A 508 -3.44 5.24 -41.71
N GLY A 509 -3.55 3.92 -41.95
CA GLY A 509 -4.41 3.03 -41.13
C GLY A 509 -4.08 3.05 -39.63
N PRO A 510 -2.85 2.73 -39.23
CA PRO A 510 -2.40 2.84 -37.84
C PRO A 510 -2.51 4.26 -37.27
N GLY A 511 -2.30 5.30 -38.09
CA GLY A 511 -2.49 6.69 -37.68
C GLY A 511 -3.93 7.00 -37.27
N ILE A 512 -4.91 6.55 -38.06
CA ILE A 512 -6.34 6.74 -37.77
C ILE A 512 -6.73 5.99 -36.48
N LEU A 513 -6.30 4.73 -36.32
CA LEU A 513 -6.55 3.96 -35.09
C LEU A 513 -5.95 4.64 -33.87
N ALA A 514 -4.75 5.24 -34.01
CA ALA A 514 -4.13 5.98 -32.93
C ALA A 514 -4.93 7.23 -32.52
N VAL A 515 -5.45 7.99 -33.50
CA VAL A 515 -6.31 9.17 -33.23
C VAL A 515 -7.55 8.78 -32.45
N ASP A 516 -8.30 7.78 -32.96
CA ASP A 516 -9.51 7.31 -32.29
C ASP A 516 -9.23 6.85 -30.85
N ALA A 517 -8.16 6.11 -30.66
CA ALA A 517 -7.75 5.64 -29.34
C ALA A 517 -7.29 6.78 -28.41
N CYS A 518 -6.58 7.78 -28.92
CA CYS A 518 -6.17 8.97 -28.16
C CYS A 518 -7.39 9.75 -27.67
N VAL A 519 -8.34 10.03 -28.55
CA VAL A 519 -9.57 10.77 -28.20
C VAL A 519 -10.40 9.96 -27.19
N ALA A 520 -10.56 8.65 -27.40
CA ALA A 520 -11.26 7.77 -26.46
C ALA A 520 -10.56 7.69 -25.07
N ALA A 521 -9.24 7.86 -25.03
CA ALA A 521 -8.45 7.91 -23.79
C ALA A 521 -8.39 9.30 -23.11
N GLY A 522 -9.11 10.29 -23.66
CA GLY A 522 -9.19 11.65 -23.11
C GLY A 522 -8.02 12.55 -23.50
N LEU A 523 -7.21 12.15 -24.50
CA LEU A 523 -6.16 12.99 -25.08
C LEU A 523 -6.75 13.92 -26.15
N GLN A 524 -6.03 15.00 -26.43
CA GLN A 524 -6.38 15.99 -27.45
C GLN A 524 -5.34 15.97 -28.57
N MET A 525 -5.80 15.92 -29.81
CA MET A 525 -4.88 16.04 -30.94
C MET A 525 -4.30 17.46 -30.95
N ALA A 526 -2.97 17.59 -30.99
CA ALA A 526 -2.31 18.90 -31.06
C ALA A 526 -2.58 19.56 -32.43
N ASP A 527 -3.01 20.81 -32.41
CA ASP A 527 -3.09 21.64 -33.64
C ASP A 527 -1.74 22.29 -33.90
N PHE A 528 -1.11 21.95 -35.02
CA PHE A 528 0.23 22.48 -35.35
C PHE A 528 0.18 23.96 -35.71
N SER A 529 1.16 24.69 -35.18
CA SER A 529 1.36 26.07 -35.52
C SER A 529 1.83 26.24 -37.01
N PRO A 530 1.65 27.42 -37.62
CA PRO A 530 2.17 27.68 -38.95
C PRO A 530 3.68 27.43 -39.06
N ALA A 531 4.44 27.66 -37.97
CA ALA A 531 5.87 27.43 -37.90
C ALA A 531 6.22 25.94 -37.98
N THR A 532 5.50 25.09 -37.19
CA THR A 532 5.67 23.63 -37.23
C THR A 532 5.29 23.08 -38.61
N THR A 533 4.15 23.52 -39.12
CA THR A 533 3.68 23.13 -40.48
C THR A 533 4.70 23.48 -41.54
N ALA A 534 5.25 24.69 -41.55
CA ALA A 534 6.28 25.13 -42.50
C ALA A 534 7.57 24.31 -42.39
N ARG A 535 7.99 23.95 -41.17
CA ARG A 535 9.15 23.07 -40.97
C ARG A 535 8.94 21.69 -41.58
N LEU A 536 7.76 21.08 -41.38
CA LEU A 536 7.42 19.77 -41.96
C LEU A 536 7.35 19.85 -43.49
N GLN A 537 6.73 20.88 -44.03
CA GLN A 537 6.56 21.11 -45.45
C GLN A 537 7.91 21.30 -46.20
N ALA A 538 8.93 21.76 -45.51
CA ALA A 538 10.26 22.03 -46.12
C ALA A 538 11.00 20.73 -46.55
N PHE A 539 10.60 19.55 -46.08
CA PHE A 539 11.31 18.32 -46.39
C PHE A 539 10.44 17.10 -46.64
N LEU A 540 9.18 17.12 -46.25
CA LEU A 540 8.25 16.03 -46.56
C LEU A 540 7.73 16.16 -47.98
N PRO A 541 7.44 15.03 -48.64
CA PRO A 541 6.87 15.05 -49.98
C PRO A 541 5.48 15.68 -50.02
N PRO A 542 5.03 16.23 -51.15
CA PRO A 542 3.70 16.86 -51.25
C PRO A 542 2.51 15.95 -50.93
N GLU A 543 2.71 14.64 -51.07
CA GLU A 543 1.71 13.59 -50.78
C GLU A 543 1.55 13.30 -49.29
N ALA A 544 2.50 13.72 -48.45
CA ALA A 544 2.44 13.52 -47.02
C ALA A 544 1.36 14.40 -46.39
N ASN A 545 0.65 13.84 -45.39
CA ASN A 545 -0.19 14.67 -44.53
C ASN A 545 0.66 15.33 -43.45
N ILE A 546 0.81 16.64 -43.53
CA ILE A 546 1.56 17.45 -42.55
C ILE A 546 0.73 17.98 -41.39
N GLY A 547 -0.56 17.58 -41.33
CA GLY A 547 -1.39 17.78 -40.12
C GLY A 547 -1.08 16.77 -39.05
N ASN A 548 -1.91 16.72 -37.99
CA ASN A 548 -1.80 15.71 -36.95
C ASN A 548 -2.93 14.67 -37.08
N PRO A 549 -2.66 13.39 -37.39
CA PRO A 549 -1.34 12.75 -37.45
C PRO A 549 -0.48 13.19 -38.66
N VAL A 550 0.85 13.27 -38.46
CA VAL A 550 1.80 13.44 -39.58
C VAL A 550 1.93 12.07 -40.25
N ASP A 551 1.27 11.89 -41.39
CA ASP A 551 1.43 10.69 -42.21
C ASP A 551 2.45 10.96 -43.31
N MET A 552 3.66 10.45 -43.14
CA MET A 552 4.79 10.64 -44.03
C MET A 552 4.73 9.73 -45.26
N ILE A 553 3.68 8.95 -45.44
CA ILE A 553 3.48 7.89 -46.43
C ILE A 553 4.49 6.74 -46.33
N ALA A 554 4.14 5.60 -47.01
CA ALA A 554 4.91 4.35 -46.91
C ALA A 554 6.35 4.41 -47.43
N SER A 555 6.68 5.41 -48.22
CA SER A 555 8.04 5.63 -48.77
C SER A 555 8.95 6.38 -47.83
N ALA A 556 8.47 6.87 -46.68
CA ALA A 556 9.29 7.59 -45.71
C ALA A 556 10.48 6.75 -45.23
N GLY A 557 11.66 7.30 -45.41
CA GLY A 557 12.91 6.68 -44.99
C GLY A 557 13.41 7.16 -43.62
N PRO A 558 14.62 6.74 -43.25
CA PRO A 558 15.23 7.12 -41.98
C PRO A 558 15.36 8.63 -41.74
N ASP A 559 15.76 9.41 -42.79
CA ASP A 559 15.97 10.86 -42.62
C ASP A 559 14.65 11.61 -42.38
N GLU A 560 13.57 11.22 -43.09
CA GLU A 560 12.24 11.79 -42.88
C GLU A 560 11.76 11.52 -41.45
N TYR A 561 11.95 10.30 -40.92
CA TYR A 561 11.61 10.00 -39.50
C TYR A 561 12.42 10.84 -38.52
N ARG A 562 13.73 10.91 -38.68
CA ARG A 562 14.60 11.70 -37.81
C ARG A 562 14.15 13.15 -37.71
N ARG A 563 13.95 13.80 -38.90
CA ARG A 563 13.57 15.22 -38.98
C ARG A 563 12.15 15.49 -38.51
N THR A 564 11.22 14.61 -38.82
CA THR A 564 9.81 14.76 -38.40
C THR A 564 9.67 14.61 -36.88
N VAL A 565 10.30 13.57 -36.28
CA VAL A 565 10.31 13.37 -34.85
C VAL A 565 10.90 14.56 -34.09
N GLU A 566 12.07 15.08 -34.57
CA GLU A 566 12.69 16.28 -34.00
C GLU A 566 11.76 17.50 -34.14
N ALA A 567 11.18 17.75 -35.31
CA ALA A 567 10.33 18.90 -35.56
C ALA A 567 9.07 18.91 -34.69
N VAL A 568 8.41 17.75 -34.57
CA VAL A 568 7.16 17.60 -33.78
C VAL A 568 7.45 17.60 -32.27
N LEU A 569 8.51 16.94 -31.83
CA LEU A 569 8.83 16.87 -30.39
C LEU A 569 9.23 18.25 -29.83
N THR A 570 9.83 19.13 -30.67
CA THR A 570 10.23 20.48 -30.26
C THR A 570 9.10 21.52 -30.38
N ALA A 571 7.93 21.17 -30.92
CA ALA A 571 6.81 22.08 -31.09
C ALA A 571 6.15 22.39 -29.73
N ASP A 572 5.92 23.66 -29.39
CA ASP A 572 5.37 24.11 -28.11
C ASP A 572 3.93 23.67 -27.88
N GLU A 573 3.18 23.44 -28.93
CA GLU A 573 1.81 22.96 -28.95
C GLU A 573 1.68 21.45 -28.65
N VAL A 574 2.80 20.72 -28.53
CA VAL A 574 2.82 19.28 -28.28
C VAL A 574 3.26 18.98 -26.84
N ASP A 575 2.46 18.23 -26.09
CA ASP A 575 2.78 17.79 -24.72
C ASP A 575 3.32 16.34 -24.69
N ALA A 576 2.97 15.51 -25.69
CA ALA A 576 3.42 14.13 -25.83
C ALA A 576 3.49 13.70 -27.30
N LEU A 577 4.33 12.71 -27.61
CA LEU A 577 4.51 12.18 -28.96
C LEU A 577 4.33 10.67 -29.01
N ILE A 578 3.54 10.19 -29.97
CA ILE A 578 3.46 8.77 -30.34
C ILE A 578 4.10 8.60 -31.71
N VAL A 579 5.14 7.77 -31.82
CA VAL A 579 5.82 7.46 -33.09
C VAL A 579 5.42 6.05 -33.50
N ILE A 580 4.79 5.92 -34.65
CA ILE A 580 4.34 4.66 -35.24
C ILE A 580 5.23 4.34 -36.44
N TYR A 581 5.79 3.13 -36.43
CA TYR A 581 6.57 2.63 -37.57
C TYR A 581 5.97 1.29 -38.04
N THR A 582 5.61 1.26 -39.32
CA THR A 582 5.16 0.04 -40.00
C THR A 582 6.23 -0.34 -41.01
N PRO A 583 7.02 -1.41 -40.82
CA PRO A 583 8.08 -1.80 -41.73
C PRO A 583 7.53 -2.25 -43.09
N VAL A 584 7.77 -1.48 -44.12
CA VAL A 584 7.47 -1.83 -45.51
C VAL A 584 8.60 -2.67 -46.10
N ASP A 585 9.86 -2.30 -45.80
CA ASP A 585 11.06 -3.09 -46.08
C ASP A 585 11.83 -3.37 -44.78
N ARG A 586 11.87 -4.64 -44.40
CA ARG A 586 12.55 -5.06 -43.17
C ARG A 586 14.08 -4.82 -43.18
N ARG A 587 14.67 -4.65 -44.35
CA ARG A 587 16.11 -4.38 -44.46
C ARG A 587 16.51 -3.02 -43.95
N THR A 588 15.59 -2.06 -43.93
CA THR A 588 15.80 -0.67 -43.44
C THR A 588 15.28 -0.44 -42.04
N SER A 589 14.67 -1.44 -41.38
CA SER A 589 14.05 -1.29 -40.04
C SER A 589 15.07 -0.80 -39.01
N ALA A 590 16.25 -1.40 -38.94
CA ALA A 590 17.28 -1.00 -37.95
C ALA A 590 17.75 0.43 -38.13
N GLU A 591 17.90 0.87 -39.41
CA GLU A 591 18.27 2.25 -39.73
C GLU A 591 17.18 3.24 -39.37
N THR A 592 15.91 2.86 -39.59
CA THR A 592 14.76 3.68 -39.23
C THR A 592 14.61 3.79 -37.70
N HIS A 593 14.79 2.71 -36.96
CA HIS A 593 14.81 2.76 -35.49
C HIS A 593 15.94 3.68 -34.98
N ALA A 594 17.14 3.56 -35.53
CA ALA A 594 18.25 4.44 -35.17
C ALA A 594 17.94 5.91 -35.49
N ALA A 595 17.28 6.17 -36.63
CA ALA A 595 16.90 7.53 -37.05
C ALA A 595 15.81 8.12 -36.13
N ILE A 596 14.80 7.32 -35.72
CA ILE A 596 13.80 7.73 -34.72
C ILE A 596 14.49 8.08 -33.40
N ALA A 597 15.40 7.23 -32.91
CA ALA A 597 16.16 7.48 -31.68
C ALA A 597 17.00 8.77 -31.80
N GLN A 598 17.67 9.01 -32.96
CA GLN A 598 18.40 10.23 -33.22
C GLN A 598 17.50 11.48 -33.21
N GLY A 599 16.30 11.40 -33.81
CA GLY A 599 15.31 12.46 -33.79
C GLY A 599 14.84 12.81 -32.38
N ILE A 600 14.57 11.79 -31.56
CA ILE A 600 14.23 11.98 -30.15
C ILE A 600 15.39 12.63 -29.40
N GLY A 601 16.62 12.11 -29.54
CA GLY A 601 17.83 12.68 -28.95
C GLY A 601 18.07 14.13 -29.35
N ALA A 602 17.82 14.49 -30.62
CA ALA A 602 17.89 15.88 -31.11
C ALA A 602 16.83 16.76 -30.39
N GLY A 603 15.58 16.29 -30.28
CA GLY A 603 14.53 16.98 -29.54
C GLY A 603 14.88 17.18 -28.07
N ARG A 604 15.49 16.18 -27.42
CA ARG A 604 15.95 16.29 -26.02
C ARG A 604 17.01 17.38 -25.86
N ARG A 605 18.00 17.44 -26.77
CA ARG A 605 19.00 18.52 -26.77
C ARG A 605 18.40 19.91 -26.99
N ALA A 606 17.30 19.98 -27.72
CA ALA A 606 16.57 21.22 -27.97
C ALA A 606 15.61 21.62 -26.83
N GLY A 607 15.61 20.91 -25.68
CA GLY A 607 14.84 21.26 -24.48
C GLY A 607 13.55 20.50 -24.27
N SER A 608 13.22 19.48 -25.09
CA SER A 608 11.97 18.71 -24.97
C SER A 608 12.00 17.59 -23.91
N VAL A 609 12.85 17.70 -22.89
CA VAL A 609 13.08 16.65 -21.86
C VAL A 609 11.80 16.30 -21.08
N GLY A 610 10.88 17.25 -20.91
CA GLY A 610 9.62 17.07 -20.17
C GLY A 610 8.48 16.42 -20.95
N LYS A 611 8.67 16.06 -22.24
CA LYS A 611 7.60 15.51 -23.09
C LYS A 611 7.78 13.99 -23.25
N PRO A 612 6.82 13.15 -22.82
CA PRO A 612 6.92 11.71 -23.03
C PRO A 612 6.83 11.35 -24.51
N VAL A 613 7.63 10.36 -24.90
CA VAL A 613 7.62 9.75 -26.23
C VAL A 613 7.32 8.27 -26.09
N LEU A 614 6.34 7.79 -26.85
CA LEU A 614 5.98 6.39 -26.93
C LEU A 614 6.19 5.91 -28.36
N SER A 615 6.76 4.71 -28.54
CA SER A 615 6.94 4.11 -29.85
C SER A 615 5.94 2.96 -30.06
N CYS A 616 5.57 2.73 -31.32
CA CYS A 616 4.76 1.61 -31.74
C CYS A 616 5.36 1.05 -33.02
N VAL A 617 5.94 -0.16 -32.92
CA VAL A 617 6.52 -0.86 -34.06
C VAL A 617 5.60 -2.03 -34.41
N ILE A 618 5.00 -2.00 -35.61
CA ILE A 618 3.99 -2.95 -36.01
C ILE A 618 4.62 -4.12 -36.77
N ALA A 619 4.20 -5.36 -36.41
CA ALA A 619 4.57 -6.59 -37.12
C ALA A 619 6.06 -6.92 -37.21
N GLU A 620 6.87 -6.52 -36.23
CA GLU A 620 8.28 -6.84 -36.15
C GLU A 620 8.59 -7.73 -34.93
N PRO A 621 9.46 -8.77 -35.06
CA PRO A 621 9.93 -9.52 -33.89
C PRO A 621 10.64 -8.60 -32.90
N GLY A 622 10.30 -8.70 -31.62
CA GLY A 622 10.86 -7.83 -30.60
C GLY A 622 10.25 -6.42 -30.55
N ALA A 623 9.18 -6.14 -31.27
CA ALA A 623 8.50 -4.84 -31.38
C ALA A 623 8.12 -4.19 -30.03
N ARG A 624 8.07 -4.98 -28.94
CA ARG A 624 7.76 -4.49 -27.59
C ARG A 624 9.01 -4.20 -26.76
N ALA A 625 10.20 -4.44 -27.27
CA ALA A 625 11.43 -4.02 -26.59
C ALA A 625 11.55 -2.50 -26.63
N PRO A 626 11.90 -1.84 -25.52
CA PRO A 626 12.05 -0.40 -25.50
C PRO A 626 13.19 0.04 -26.42
N MET A 627 12.98 1.16 -27.13
CA MET A 627 14.00 1.79 -27.92
C MET A 627 14.98 2.53 -27.00
N LEU A 628 16.28 2.39 -27.24
CA LEU A 628 17.33 3.08 -26.49
C LEU A 628 17.69 4.39 -27.22
N VAL A 629 17.72 5.48 -26.48
CA VAL A 629 18.05 6.82 -27.00
C VAL A 629 19.15 7.41 -26.15
N ASP A 630 20.29 7.72 -26.78
CA ASP A 630 21.43 8.32 -26.13
C ASP A 630 21.54 9.79 -26.52
N TYR A 631 21.69 10.66 -25.52
CA TYR A 631 21.92 12.08 -25.75
C TYR A 631 22.70 12.71 -24.60
N PRO A 632 23.48 13.79 -24.84
CA PRO A 632 24.17 14.52 -23.79
C PRO A 632 23.19 15.13 -22.80
N SER A 633 23.53 15.12 -21.52
CA SER A 633 22.75 15.79 -20.49
C SER A 633 22.70 17.30 -20.72
N ALA A 634 21.57 17.92 -20.44
CA ALA A 634 21.42 19.38 -20.48
C ALA A 634 22.26 20.10 -19.38
N PHE A 635 22.60 19.39 -18.29
CA PHE A 635 23.35 19.94 -17.16
C PHE A 635 24.86 19.66 -17.21
N ASP A 636 25.26 18.59 -17.90
CA ASP A 636 26.64 18.17 -18.06
C ASP A 636 26.81 17.53 -19.43
N PRO A 637 27.42 18.24 -20.42
CA PRO A 637 27.58 17.73 -21.77
C PRO A 637 28.45 16.47 -21.88
N ASP A 638 29.30 16.19 -20.88
CA ASP A 638 30.15 15.00 -20.85
C ASP A 638 29.39 13.78 -20.34
N LEU A 639 28.21 13.99 -19.73
CA LEU A 639 27.34 12.92 -19.25
C LEU A 639 26.33 12.51 -20.32
N VAL A 640 26.40 11.27 -20.77
CA VAL A 640 25.41 10.70 -21.70
C VAL A 640 24.21 10.18 -20.91
N VAL A 641 23.03 10.66 -21.25
CA VAL A 641 21.76 10.13 -20.74
C VAL A 641 21.33 8.97 -21.61
N HIS A 642 21.04 7.83 -20.98
CA HIS A 642 20.51 6.63 -21.62
C HIS A 642 19.00 6.55 -21.34
N GLU A 643 18.19 7.05 -22.27
CA GLU A 643 16.73 7.04 -22.16
C GLU A 643 16.16 5.76 -22.78
N ARG A 644 15.16 5.17 -22.12
CA ARG A 644 14.37 4.06 -22.65
C ARG A 644 13.04 4.62 -23.13
N VAL A 645 12.70 4.46 -24.39
CA VAL A 645 11.40 4.81 -24.96
C VAL A 645 10.56 3.54 -25.04
N PRO A 646 9.43 3.45 -24.33
CA PRO A 646 8.62 2.24 -24.30
C PRO A 646 8.02 1.98 -25.67
N SER A 647 7.96 0.70 -26.07
CA SER A 647 7.42 0.28 -27.34
C SER A 647 6.19 -0.61 -27.18
N TYR A 648 5.17 -0.36 -27.98
CA TYR A 648 3.86 -1.01 -27.92
C TYR A 648 3.59 -1.78 -29.22
N GLY A 649 2.85 -2.88 -29.11
CA GLY A 649 2.55 -3.71 -30.26
C GLY A 649 1.55 -3.06 -31.24
N PHE A 650 0.66 -2.19 -30.70
CA PHE A 650 -0.35 -1.47 -31.46
C PHE A 650 -0.57 -0.07 -30.90
N PRO A 651 -0.96 0.92 -31.72
CA PRO A 651 -1.11 2.31 -31.28
C PRO A 651 -2.18 2.52 -30.21
N GLU A 652 -3.22 1.70 -30.16
CA GLU A 652 -4.27 1.78 -29.14
C GLU A 652 -3.72 1.48 -27.71
N ASN A 653 -2.71 0.62 -27.61
CA ASN A 653 -2.05 0.35 -26.34
C ASN A 653 -1.25 1.58 -25.86
N ALA A 654 -0.48 2.19 -26.76
CA ALA A 654 0.26 3.42 -26.48
C ALA A 654 -0.68 4.56 -26.08
N ALA A 655 -1.76 4.76 -26.84
CA ALA A 655 -2.76 5.79 -26.58
C ALA A 655 -3.43 5.62 -25.21
N ARG A 656 -3.87 4.38 -24.86
CA ARG A 656 -4.47 4.11 -23.54
C ARG A 656 -3.48 4.33 -22.41
N ALA A 657 -2.26 3.82 -22.53
CA ALA A 657 -1.23 4.02 -21.51
C ALA A 657 -0.95 5.50 -21.29
N LEU A 658 -0.76 6.27 -22.38
CA LEU A 658 -0.54 7.71 -22.31
C LEU A 658 -1.74 8.46 -21.71
N GLY A 659 -2.96 8.10 -22.08
CA GLY A 659 -4.17 8.71 -21.51
C GLY A 659 -4.30 8.49 -20.01
N ARG A 660 -3.99 7.27 -19.52
CA ARG A 660 -3.97 6.97 -18.07
C ARG A 660 -2.89 7.77 -17.35
N VAL A 661 -1.70 7.87 -17.92
CA VAL A 661 -0.58 8.64 -17.36
C VAL A 661 -0.89 10.15 -17.36
N THR A 662 -1.51 10.66 -18.43
CA THR A 662 -1.96 12.07 -18.51
C THR A 662 -3.02 12.40 -17.46
N ALA A 663 -4.02 11.54 -17.28
CA ALA A 663 -5.03 11.71 -16.26
C ALA A 663 -4.42 11.71 -14.84
N TYR A 664 -3.43 10.83 -14.59
CA TYR A 664 -2.67 10.83 -13.34
C TYR A 664 -1.84 12.11 -13.16
N ALA A 665 -1.17 12.59 -14.20
CA ALA A 665 -0.40 13.83 -14.16
C ALA A 665 -1.31 15.02 -13.79
N ALA A 666 -2.49 15.11 -14.41
CA ALA A 666 -3.50 16.13 -14.10
C ALA A 666 -3.99 16.03 -12.65
N TRP A 667 -4.29 14.81 -12.14
CA TRP A 667 -4.65 14.60 -10.74
C TRP A 667 -3.53 15.02 -9.79
N ARG A 668 -2.28 14.66 -10.10
CA ARG A 668 -1.11 15.00 -9.28
C ARG A 668 -0.86 16.49 -9.21
N ALA A 669 -1.14 17.24 -10.27
CA ALA A 669 -0.99 18.70 -10.34
C ALA A 669 -2.05 19.45 -9.52
N GLN A 670 -3.19 18.83 -9.20
CA GLN A 670 -4.22 19.46 -8.36
C GLN A 670 -3.68 19.65 -6.94
N PRO A 671 -4.02 20.78 -6.28
CA PRO A 671 -3.67 20.98 -4.87
C PRO A 671 -4.31 19.86 -4.01
N PRO A 672 -3.70 19.53 -2.86
CA PRO A 672 -4.31 18.60 -1.92
C PRO A 672 -5.73 19.07 -1.57
N ALA A 673 -6.68 18.11 -1.56
CA ALA A 673 -8.05 18.43 -1.19
C ALA A 673 -8.08 18.94 0.27
N LEU A 674 -8.78 20.05 0.48
CA LEU A 674 -9.08 20.57 1.81
C LEU A 674 -10.25 19.79 2.40
N TYR A 675 -10.12 19.39 3.67
CA TYR A 675 -11.23 18.83 4.43
C TYR A 675 -11.97 19.98 5.14
N TRP A 676 -13.26 20.05 4.87
CA TRP A 676 -14.13 20.97 5.56
C TRP A 676 -14.94 20.23 6.61
N THR A 677 -15.09 20.79 7.79
CA THR A 677 -16.09 20.37 8.75
C THR A 677 -17.09 21.52 8.97
N PHE A 678 -18.27 21.13 9.30
CA PHE A 678 -19.37 22.02 9.54
C PHE A 678 -19.84 21.81 10.98
N ASP A 679 -19.98 22.89 11.75
CA ASP A 679 -20.30 22.84 13.18
C ASP A 679 -21.75 22.38 13.44
N ASP A 680 -22.58 22.39 12.39
CA ASP A 680 -24.00 21.99 12.42
C ASP A 680 -24.25 20.53 12.05
N LEU A 681 -23.18 19.73 11.79
CA LEU A 681 -23.33 18.29 11.55
C LEU A 681 -23.68 17.55 12.84
N ARG A 682 -24.77 16.79 12.78
CA ARG A 682 -25.25 15.95 13.90
C ARG A 682 -24.86 14.49 13.68
N VAL A 683 -23.54 14.24 13.53
CA VAL A 683 -22.98 12.93 13.17
C VAL A 683 -23.37 11.84 14.19
N ASP A 684 -23.43 12.20 15.47
CA ASP A 684 -23.79 11.26 16.53
C ASP A 684 -25.25 10.83 16.43
N GLU A 685 -26.17 11.72 16.10
CA GLU A 685 -27.58 11.38 15.83
C GLU A 685 -27.71 10.37 14.68
N ALA A 686 -26.99 10.60 13.57
CA ALA A 686 -26.98 9.69 12.43
C ALA A 686 -26.41 8.32 12.81
N ARG A 687 -25.32 8.28 13.58
CA ARG A 687 -24.68 7.06 14.05
C ARG A 687 -25.58 6.25 14.96
N ASP A 688 -26.22 6.91 15.92
CA ASP A 688 -27.11 6.24 16.88
C ASP A 688 -28.36 5.68 16.20
N LEU A 689 -28.92 6.40 15.23
CA LEU A 689 -30.01 5.88 14.41
C LEU A 689 -29.57 4.65 13.61
N CYS A 690 -28.44 4.70 12.93
CA CYS A 690 -27.93 3.54 12.17
C CYS A 690 -27.66 2.34 13.09
N ARG A 691 -27.08 2.56 14.30
CA ARG A 691 -26.85 1.51 15.30
C ARG A 691 -28.16 0.89 15.74
N ALA A 692 -29.16 1.70 16.11
CA ALA A 692 -30.48 1.21 16.53
C ALA A 692 -31.15 0.37 15.43
N VAL A 693 -31.00 0.73 14.16
CA VAL A 693 -31.52 -0.03 13.03
C VAL A 693 -30.81 -1.39 12.91
N VAL A 694 -29.48 -1.41 13.02
CA VAL A 694 -28.69 -2.65 12.96
C VAL A 694 -29.05 -3.57 14.12
N ASP A 695 -29.19 -3.05 15.34
CA ASP A 695 -29.54 -3.82 16.53
C ASP A 695 -30.95 -4.41 16.44
N ALA A 696 -31.90 -3.66 15.88
CA ALA A 696 -33.30 -4.10 15.76
C ALA A 696 -33.58 -5.02 14.56
N ARG A 697 -32.89 -4.84 13.43
CA ARG A 697 -33.24 -5.49 12.14
C ARG A 697 -32.03 -6.15 11.46
N GLY A 698 -30.85 -6.11 12.04
CA GLY A 698 -29.61 -6.58 11.40
C GLY A 698 -29.17 -5.69 10.26
N GLY A 699 -28.25 -6.18 9.42
CA GLY A 699 -27.78 -5.48 8.23
C GLY A 699 -28.90 -5.38 7.19
N THR A 700 -29.53 -4.22 7.05
CA THR A 700 -30.67 -3.96 6.16
C THR A 700 -30.65 -2.54 5.59
N TRP A 701 -31.52 -2.26 4.62
CA TRP A 701 -31.76 -0.92 4.11
C TRP A 701 -32.50 -0.04 5.13
N LEU A 702 -32.09 1.23 5.20
CA LEU A 702 -32.87 2.23 5.93
C LEU A 702 -34.20 2.49 5.22
N THR A 703 -35.24 2.74 5.98
CA THR A 703 -36.52 3.25 5.45
C THR A 703 -36.34 4.67 4.90
N GLY A 704 -37.28 5.15 4.10
CA GLY A 704 -37.22 6.54 3.58
C GLY A 704 -37.13 7.59 4.67
N GLU A 705 -37.86 7.41 5.78
CA GLU A 705 -37.79 8.32 6.94
C GLU A 705 -36.44 8.26 7.68
N GLU A 706 -35.89 7.07 7.90
CA GLU A 706 -34.57 6.90 8.50
C GLU A 706 -33.49 7.48 7.61
N THR A 707 -33.55 7.24 6.29
CA THR A 707 -32.64 7.84 5.32
C THR A 707 -32.69 9.36 5.38
N ARG A 708 -33.89 9.94 5.41
CA ARG A 708 -34.09 11.39 5.51
C ARG A 708 -33.45 11.95 6.79
N ARG A 709 -33.65 11.28 7.93
CA ARG A 709 -33.06 11.68 9.21
C ARG A 709 -31.53 11.65 9.18
N VAL A 710 -30.93 10.59 8.61
CA VAL A 710 -29.47 10.49 8.46
C VAL A 710 -28.95 11.61 7.56
N LEU A 711 -29.56 11.82 6.39
CA LEU A 711 -29.13 12.87 5.45
C LEU A 711 -29.30 14.29 6.03
N ASN A 712 -30.39 14.55 6.74
CA ASN A 712 -30.60 15.82 7.44
C ASN A 712 -29.57 16.04 8.55
N ALA A 713 -29.13 15.00 9.23
CA ALA A 713 -28.08 15.10 10.25
C ALA A 713 -26.72 15.51 9.65
N PHE A 714 -26.52 15.23 8.35
CA PHE A 714 -25.37 15.72 7.57
C PHE A 714 -25.64 17.06 6.85
N GLY A 715 -26.73 17.75 7.16
CA GLY A 715 -27.04 19.07 6.59
C GLY A 715 -27.34 19.04 5.07
N LEU A 716 -27.64 17.85 4.52
CA LEU A 716 -27.96 17.76 3.10
C LEU A 716 -29.35 18.34 2.82
N PRO A 717 -29.49 19.24 1.82
CA PRO A 717 -30.77 19.79 1.46
C PRO A 717 -31.66 18.72 0.80
N LEU A 718 -32.76 18.37 1.44
CA LEU A 718 -33.70 17.37 0.94
C LEU A 718 -35.02 18.02 0.63
N LEU A 719 -35.69 17.53 -0.40
CA LEU A 719 -37.10 17.88 -0.64
C LEU A 719 -37.94 17.43 0.55
N PRO A 720 -38.86 18.25 1.02
CA PRO A 720 -39.83 17.87 2.03
C PRO A 720 -40.58 16.62 1.58
N THR A 721 -40.48 15.55 2.34
CA THR A 721 -41.13 14.28 2.04
C THR A 721 -41.85 13.82 3.30
N VAL A 722 -43.12 13.53 3.20
CA VAL A 722 -43.96 13.03 4.29
C VAL A 722 -44.69 11.77 3.83
N LEU A 723 -44.73 10.77 4.69
CA LEU A 723 -45.45 9.54 4.43
C LEU A 723 -46.97 9.73 4.68
N ALA A 724 -47.77 9.65 3.63
CA ALA A 724 -49.20 9.56 3.77
C ALA A 724 -49.63 8.11 4.00
N ARG A 725 -50.55 7.87 4.91
CA ARG A 725 -51.06 6.53 5.21
C ARG A 725 -52.39 6.24 4.50
N THR A 726 -53.12 7.29 4.11
CA THR A 726 -54.39 7.23 3.41
C THR A 726 -54.40 8.18 2.24
N ALA A 727 -55.36 8.02 1.33
CA ALA A 727 -55.55 8.94 0.21
C ALA A 727 -55.94 10.35 0.68
N ASP A 728 -56.74 10.46 1.75
CA ASP A 728 -57.14 11.73 2.34
C ASP A 728 -55.94 12.45 3.01
N ASP A 729 -55.07 11.71 3.70
CA ASP A 729 -53.81 12.24 4.23
C ASP A 729 -52.91 12.76 3.10
N ALA A 730 -52.84 12.01 1.99
CA ALA A 730 -52.04 12.44 0.83
C ALA A 730 -52.56 13.74 0.21
N ALA A 731 -53.89 13.88 0.09
CA ALA A 731 -54.52 15.10 -0.42
C ALA A 731 -54.30 16.30 0.52
N ALA A 732 -54.43 16.11 1.84
CA ALA A 732 -54.19 17.12 2.84
C ALA A 732 -52.70 17.56 2.84
N LEU A 733 -51.75 16.64 2.81
CA LEU A 733 -50.33 16.91 2.75
C LEU A 733 -49.92 17.59 1.43
N ALA A 734 -50.46 17.14 0.29
CA ALA A 734 -50.23 17.79 -0.98
C ALA A 734 -50.65 19.25 -0.97
N SER A 735 -51.77 19.57 -0.34
CA SER A 735 -52.25 20.97 -0.18
C SER A 735 -51.33 21.80 0.74
N MET A 736 -50.59 21.19 1.64
CA MET A 736 -49.59 21.90 2.50
C MET A 736 -48.28 22.22 1.78
N PHE A 737 -47.93 21.43 0.78
CA PHE A 737 -46.68 21.64 0.02
C PHE A 737 -46.87 22.54 -1.20
N GLY A 738 -48.05 22.85 -1.61
CA GLY A 738 -48.39 23.74 -2.72
C GLY A 738 -48.55 22.96 -4.03
#